data_88fd55578854d6b7e68673957406f631
#
_entry.id   88fd55578854d6b7e68673957406f631
#
_cell.length_a   1.000
_cell.length_b   1.000
_cell.length_c   1.000
_cell.angle_alpha   90.00
_cell.angle_beta   90.00
_cell.angle_gamma   90.00
#
_symmetry.space_group_name_H-M   'P 1'
#
loop_
_entity.id
_entity.type
_entity.pdbx_description
1 polymer ?
#
loop_
_entity_poly.entity_id
_entity_poly.type
_entity_poly.pdbx_seq_one_letter_code
_entity_poly.pdbx_strand_id
1 'polypeptide(L)'
;MKKHLHNSLRALFLSLAVLLSLPMLAVEVEIDGINYDLVAETNQAAVVAKRPSYSGDVVIPESVEYKGVVYNVTSIGESAFWWCKELASICIGNNVDSIRRNAFGDCSALISVTIPNSVTSIGAEAFAYCSGLTSLTIGNSVKSIGPRAFYDCSALNSVTIPNSVTNISSTAFEKTAWWEEQSNGLVYLDSWLMGYKGDKLTGKISIKQGTKGIAGTAFSGCSGLTSVTIPNSVTSIGGGAFSGCSGMTSVTISNSVTSIGESTFEGCSSLTSVTSPTSVTSIGERAFYECKGLTSLAIPNSLTCIGEAAFFGCFGLTSLTIPNSVTSIGVYAFERCSGLTSVSIGNGLESIEEGAFSHCYRLASVTIGNSVESIGEWAFFDCRGLTSVAIPNSVKNIRGAAFRDCSGLRSLTIGNSVSSIVGGFFGCTALTSIVVDEGNQVYDSRNNCNAIIETATNILLLGCKTTIIPNSVTSIGDNAFYYCSGLTSVSIPNSVESIGDYAFSGCSGLTSVNISNGVESIGDYTFSGCSGMTSVIIPNSVTSIGSCAFSSCSGLTSVIIPNSVTSIGERAFNYCKGLTSVVIGSGVKIIGDDAFATFSELLDVYCYAENVPSTDSGAFINQFRTTLHVPAASIESYKTTEPWSRFGKIVALTPEETGITETEIGKVKSENSIIYDLSGRRVQKAQKGVFIQNGKIMIQ
;
A
#
# COMPACT_ATOMS: atom_id res chain seq x y z
N MET A 1 11.49 -40.41 -11.16
CA MET A 1 12.76 -40.30 -10.42
C MET A 1 13.54 -38.99 -10.63
N LYS A 2 13.72 -38.47 -11.85
CA LYS A 2 14.47 -37.20 -12.05
C LYS A 2 13.85 -35.92 -11.44
N LYS A 3 12.51 -35.80 -11.36
CA LYS A 3 11.83 -34.63 -10.75
C LYS A 3 11.93 -34.58 -9.22
N HIS A 4 11.97 -35.71 -8.54
CA HIS A 4 12.15 -35.76 -7.08
C HIS A 4 13.57 -35.42 -6.64
N LEU A 5 14.58 -35.80 -7.44
CA LEU A 5 15.98 -35.48 -7.16
C LEU A 5 16.27 -33.98 -7.29
N HIS A 6 15.61 -33.31 -8.26
CA HIS A 6 15.78 -31.87 -8.49
C HIS A 6 15.17 -31.01 -7.38
N ASN A 7 14.01 -31.43 -6.85
CA ASN A 7 13.36 -30.75 -5.72
C ASN A 7 14.09 -30.98 -4.39
N SER A 8 14.67 -32.16 -4.19
CA SER A 8 15.49 -32.46 -3.00
C SER A 8 16.82 -31.70 -3.01
N LEU A 9 17.45 -31.52 -4.17
CA LEU A 9 18.65 -30.70 -4.32
C LEU A 9 18.35 -29.20 -4.13
N ARG A 10 17.22 -28.68 -4.64
CA ARG A 10 16.79 -27.30 -4.38
C ARG A 10 16.45 -27.05 -2.90
N ALA A 11 15.80 -27.99 -2.23
CA ALA A 11 15.54 -27.89 -0.79
C ALA A 11 16.83 -27.96 0.04
N LEU A 12 17.81 -28.78 -0.39
CA LEU A 12 19.12 -28.86 0.26
C LEU A 12 19.94 -27.57 0.04
N PHE A 13 19.92 -26.98 -1.17
CA PHE A 13 20.57 -25.69 -1.45
C PHE A 13 19.88 -24.51 -0.74
N LEU A 14 18.55 -24.50 -0.61
CA LEU A 14 17.82 -23.51 0.17
C LEU A 14 18.09 -23.65 1.68
N SER A 15 18.16 -24.88 2.21
CA SER A 15 18.51 -25.10 3.61
C SER A 15 19.98 -24.79 3.91
N LEU A 16 20.90 -25.02 2.96
CA LEU A 16 22.30 -24.62 3.10
C LEU A 16 22.50 -23.09 2.96
N ALA A 17 21.74 -22.43 2.09
CA ALA A 17 21.74 -20.96 1.97
C ALA A 17 21.13 -20.28 3.21
N VAL A 18 20.10 -20.87 3.82
CA VAL A 18 19.52 -20.39 5.10
C VAL A 18 20.48 -20.64 6.27
N LEU A 19 21.28 -21.73 6.27
CA LEU A 19 22.32 -21.97 7.27
C LEU A 19 23.54 -21.05 7.08
N LEU A 20 23.79 -20.51 5.88
CA LEU A 20 24.83 -19.53 5.59
C LEU A 20 24.38 -18.06 5.80
N SER A 21 23.09 -17.81 6.04
CA SER A 21 22.51 -16.48 6.30
C SER A 21 22.07 -16.27 7.75
N LEU A 22 22.43 -17.15 8.67
CA LEU A 22 22.38 -16.80 10.09
C LEU A 22 23.44 -15.70 10.31
N PRO A 23 23.10 -14.51 10.86
CA PRO A 23 24.13 -13.59 11.31
C PRO A 23 25.01 -14.38 12.27
N MET A 24 26.28 -14.57 11.93
CA MET A 24 27.23 -15.19 12.84
C MET A 24 27.20 -14.33 14.10
N LEU A 25 26.74 -14.91 15.21
CA LEU A 25 26.65 -14.24 16.51
C LEU A 25 28.04 -13.69 16.80
N ALA A 26 28.10 -12.37 16.94
CA ALA A 26 29.30 -11.72 17.46
C ALA A 26 29.70 -12.41 18.78
N VAL A 27 30.98 -12.63 18.96
CA VAL A 27 31.48 -13.38 20.12
C VAL A 27 31.83 -12.38 21.22
N GLU A 28 31.04 -12.36 22.29
CA GLU A 28 31.35 -11.55 23.46
C GLU A 28 32.49 -12.19 24.25
N VAL A 29 33.58 -11.42 24.51
CA VAL A 29 34.77 -11.87 25.27
C VAL A 29 35.27 -10.77 26.15
N GLU A 30 35.87 -11.16 27.31
CA GLU A 30 36.62 -10.25 28.18
C GLU A 30 38.14 -10.35 27.85
N ILE A 31 38.76 -9.21 27.54
CA ILE A 31 40.19 -9.09 27.30
C ILE A 31 40.70 -7.90 28.13
N ASP A 32 41.72 -8.11 28.96
CA ASP A 32 42.34 -7.09 29.83
C ASP A 32 41.33 -6.28 30.66
N GLY A 33 40.29 -6.96 31.14
CA GLY A 33 39.27 -6.35 32.00
C GLY A 33 38.16 -5.58 31.25
N ILE A 34 38.15 -5.56 29.91
CA ILE A 34 37.14 -4.93 29.07
C ILE A 34 36.41 -6.01 28.27
N ASN A 35 35.09 -5.91 28.19
CA ASN A 35 34.25 -6.78 27.36
C ASN A 35 34.16 -6.24 25.94
N TYR A 36 34.34 -7.13 25.00
CA TYR A 36 34.26 -6.83 23.56
C TYR A 36 33.28 -7.77 22.84
N ASP A 37 32.59 -7.22 21.93
CA ASP A 37 31.81 -7.94 20.90
C ASP A 37 32.66 -8.01 19.62
N LEU A 38 33.14 -9.23 19.28
CA LEU A 38 34.07 -9.47 18.20
C LEU A 38 33.32 -9.89 16.90
N VAL A 39 33.54 -9.17 15.81
CA VAL A 39 33.01 -9.48 14.48
C VAL A 39 34.15 -10.07 13.65
N ALA A 40 34.16 -11.40 13.52
CA ALA A 40 35.24 -12.12 12.84
C ALA A 40 35.37 -11.78 11.31
N GLU A 41 34.27 -11.50 10.65
CA GLU A 41 34.24 -11.21 9.22
C GLU A 41 34.98 -9.91 8.85
N THR A 42 34.94 -8.93 9.74
CA THR A 42 35.54 -7.61 9.51
C THR A 42 36.77 -7.36 10.37
N ASN A 43 37.13 -8.28 11.25
CA ASN A 43 38.16 -8.11 12.28
C ASN A 43 37.95 -6.83 13.11
N GLN A 44 36.72 -6.53 13.47
CA GLN A 44 36.32 -5.38 14.28
C GLN A 44 35.88 -5.82 15.67
N ALA A 45 36.10 -4.96 16.64
CA ALA A 45 35.64 -5.12 18.02
C ALA A 45 34.84 -3.89 18.44
N ALA A 46 33.74 -4.11 19.15
CA ALA A 46 33.00 -3.08 19.86
C ALA A 46 33.16 -3.29 21.36
N VAL A 47 33.45 -2.24 22.12
CA VAL A 47 33.37 -2.32 23.58
C VAL A 47 31.93 -2.48 24.02
N VAL A 48 31.62 -3.43 24.89
CA VAL A 48 30.27 -3.70 25.40
C VAL A 48 30.21 -3.66 26.94
N ALA A 49 28.98 -3.68 27.47
CA ALA A 49 28.74 -3.59 28.89
C ALA A 49 29.38 -4.75 29.67
N LYS A 50 29.85 -4.47 30.89
CA LYS A 50 30.44 -5.47 31.80
C LYS A 50 29.67 -5.54 33.11
N ARG A 51 29.61 -6.72 33.71
CA ARG A 51 29.14 -6.93 35.10
C ARG A 51 30.19 -7.65 35.92
N PRO A 52 30.63 -7.10 37.08
CA PRO A 52 30.26 -5.78 37.61
C PRO A 52 30.74 -4.65 36.71
N SER A 53 30.12 -3.44 36.87
CA SER A 53 30.40 -2.25 36.07
C SER A 53 31.87 -1.85 36.08
N TYR A 54 32.32 -1.20 35.02
CA TYR A 54 33.67 -0.62 34.96
C TYR A 54 33.88 0.45 36.06
N SER A 55 35.06 0.50 36.63
CA SER A 55 35.44 1.46 37.67
C SER A 55 36.90 1.88 37.53
N GLY A 56 37.30 3.01 38.18
CA GLY A 56 38.63 3.53 38.11
C GLY A 56 39.03 4.09 36.74
N ASP A 57 40.27 3.85 36.36
CA ASP A 57 40.82 4.33 35.08
C ASP A 57 40.74 3.22 34.03
N VAL A 58 40.12 3.51 32.91
CA VAL A 58 39.95 2.56 31.81
C VAL A 58 40.66 3.06 30.56
N VAL A 59 41.41 2.19 29.88
CA VAL A 59 42.05 2.46 28.61
C VAL A 59 41.50 1.52 27.55
N ILE A 60 40.82 2.07 26.58
CA ILE A 60 40.35 1.34 25.40
C ILE A 60 41.47 1.35 24.37
N PRO A 61 42.08 0.18 24.05
CA PRO A 61 43.20 0.10 23.08
C PRO A 61 42.71 0.30 21.65
N GLU A 62 43.64 0.51 20.71
CA GLU A 62 43.36 0.58 19.28
C GLU A 62 42.96 -0.79 18.70
N SER A 63 43.46 -1.87 19.26
CA SER A 63 43.15 -3.25 18.87
C SER A 63 43.29 -4.22 20.01
N VAL A 64 42.67 -5.39 19.90
CA VAL A 64 42.75 -6.51 20.84
C VAL A 64 43.03 -7.80 20.08
N GLU A 65 43.75 -8.72 20.72
CA GLU A 65 44.01 -10.04 20.14
C GLU A 65 43.15 -11.12 20.83
N TYR A 66 42.47 -11.93 20.04
CA TYR A 66 41.72 -13.08 20.55
C TYR A 66 41.97 -14.31 19.68
N LYS A 67 42.50 -15.38 20.30
CA LYS A 67 42.82 -16.66 19.61
C LYS A 67 43.72 -16.48 18.39
N GLY A 68 44.73 -15.59 18.49
CA GLY A 68 45.69 -15.32 17.41
C GLY A 68 45.16 -14.42 16.29
N VAL A 69 43.96 -13.84 16.42
CA VAL A 69 43.38 -12.87 15.48
C VAL A 69 43.37 -11.50 16.12
N VAL A 70 43.87 -10.49 15.39
CA VAL A 70 43.84 -9.09 15.84
C VAL A 70 42.55 -8.44 15.39
N TYR A 71 41.79 -7.84 16.30
CA TYR A 71 40.57 -7.10 16.07
C TYR A 71 40.79 -5.63 16.36
N ASN A 72 40.46 -4.74 15.40
CA ASN A 72 40.49 -3.29 15.60
C ASN A 72 39.28 -2.87 16.45
N VAL A 73 39.52 -2.09 17.50
CA VAL A 73 38.46 -1.55 18.36
C VAL A 73 37.89 -0.31 17.67
N THR A 74 36.78 -0.47 16.94
CA THR A 74 36.22 0.59 16.09
C THR A 74 35.04 1.31 16.73
N SER A 75 34.39 0.74 17.75
CA SER A 75 33.24 1.42 18.35
C SER A 75 33.16 1.19 19.87
N ILE A 76 32.57 2.16 20.55
CA ILE A 76 32.07 2.01 21.92
C ILE A 76 30.57 1.74 21.80
N GLY A 77 30.16 0.52 22.16
CA GLY A 77 28.83 -0.01 21.96
C GLY A 77 27.74 0.73 22.74
N GLU A 78 26.50 0.43 22.42
CA GLU A 78 25.35 0.99 23.14
C GLU A 78 25.43 0.58 24.63
N SER A 79 25.31 1.59 25.51
CA SER A 79 25.31 1.41 26.95
C SER A 79 26.56 0.71 27.50
N ALA A 80 27.70 0.71 26.79
CA ALA A 80 28.91 -0.02 27.18
C ALA A 80 29.40 0.32 28.59
N PHE A 81 29.40 1.58 28.97
CA PHE A 81 29.76 2.09 30.29
C PHE A 81 28.56 2.71 31.02
N TRP A 82 27.34 2.36 30.63
CA TRP A 82 26.17 2.93 31.27
C TRP A 82 26.13 2.65 32.77
N TRP A 83 25.89 3.72 33.56
CA TRP A 83 25.81 3.67 35.01
C TRP A 83 27.11 3.27 35.71
N CYS A 84 28.28 3.47 35.06
CA CYS A 84 29.60 3.26 35.67
C CYS A 84 29.97 4.45 36.57
N LYS A 85 29.30 4.57 37.72
CA LYS A 85 29.42 5.74 38.62
C LYS A 85 30.82 5.92 39.25
N GLU A 86 31.64 4.87 39.23
CA GLU A 86 33.00 4.88 39.76
C GLU A 86 34.07 4.95 38.65
N LEU A 87 33.68 5.16 37.39
CA LEU A 87 34.61 5.37 36.28
C LEU A 87 35.26 6.75 36.43
N ALA A 88 36.52 6.77 36.83
CA ALA A 88 37.24 8.02 37.13
C ALA A 88 37.82 8.69 35.86
N SER A 89 38.38 7.89 34.96
CA SER A 89 38.90 8.37 33.67
C SER A 89 38.72 7.35 32.56
N ILE A 90 38.70 7.84 31.32
CA ILE A 90 38.64 7.03 30.11
C ILE A 90 39.62 7.54 29.06
N CYS A 91 40.45 6.64 28.55
CA CYS A 91 41.30 6.90 27.39
C CYS A 91 40.70 6.12 26.18
N ILE A 92 40.35 6.79 25.11
CA ILE A 92 39.71 6.20 23.91
C ILE A 92 40.79 6.06 22.84
N GLY A 93 40.98 4.83 22.33
CA GLY A 93 41.94 4.51 21.28
C GLY A 93 41.62 5.18 19.94
N ASN A 94 42.67 5.45 19.15
CA ASN A 94 42.56 6.20 17.87
C ASN A 94 41.94 5.42 16.70
N ASN A 95 41.50 4.16 16.91
CA ASN A 95 40.75 3.40 15.92
C ASN A 95 39.22 3.48 16.16
N VAL A 96 38.78 4.05 17.27
CA VAL A 96 37.34 4.23 17.56
C VAL A 96 36.76 5.29 16.65
N ASP A 97 35.83 4.93 15.79
CA ASP A 97 35.15 5.81 14.85
C ASP A 97 33.76 6.27 15.34
N SER A 98 33.16 5.54 16.29
CA SER A 98 31.82 5.85 16.79
C SER A 98 31.66 5.58 18.30
N ILE A 99 30.97 6.51 18.96
CA ILE A 99 30.51 6.37 20.35
C ILE A 99 28.97 6.25 20.25
N ARG A 100 28.43 5.06 20.60
CA ARG A 100 27.03 4.75 20.38
C ARG A 100 26.12 5.31 21.47
N ARG A 101 24.82 5.12 21.32
CA ARG A 101 23.78 5.58 22.24
C ARG A 101 24.12 5.17 23.68
N ASN A 102 23.97 6.14 24.60
CA ASN A 102 24.09 5.93 26.06
C ASN A 102 25.42 5.30 26.52
N ALA A 103 26.48 5.34 25.68
CA ALA A 103 27.72 4.63 25.87
C ALA A 103 28.38 4.90 27.25
N PHE A 104 28.33 6.13 27.76
CA PHE A 104 28.84 6.59 29.05
C PHE A 104 27.74 7.25 29.91
N GLY A 105 26.48 6.96 29.67
CA GLY A 105 25.40 7.56 30.45
C GLY A 105 25.53 7.30 31.93
N ASP A 106 25.32 8.35 32.76
CA ASP A 106 25.39 8.30 34.24
C ASP A 106 26.76 7.89 34.81
N CYS A 107 27.88 8.21 34.10
CA CYS A 107 29.25 8.09 34.63
C CYS A 107 29.59 9.32 35.47
N SER A 108 29.04 9.40 36.70
CA SER A 108 29.07 10.62 37.52
C SER A 108 30.44 10.97 38.07
N ALA A 109 31.40 10.01 38.21
CA ALA A 109 32.76 10.27 38.61
C ALA A 109 33.68 10.75 37.48
N LEU A 110 33.24 10.68 36.20
CA LEU A 110 34.06 11.04 35.05
C LEU A 110 34.25 12.56 34.99
N ILE A 111 35.51 13.01 35.16
CA ILE A 111 35.82 14.46 35.27
C ILE A 111 36.18 15.07 33.93
N SER A 112 36.86 14.32 33.05
CA SER A 112 37.31 14.81 31.74
C SER A 112 37.20 13.74 30.68
N VAL A 113 36.87 14.15 29.46
CA VAL A 113 36.85 13.29 28.28
C VAL A 113 37.53 13.97 27.10
N THR A 114 38.45 13.22 26.48
CA THR A 114 39.01 13.59 25.17
C THR A 114 38.50 12.60 24.13
N ILE A 115 37.67 13.07 23.20
CA ILE A 115 37.19 12.32 22.07
C ILE A 115 38.22 12.44 20.93
N PRO A 116 38.81 11.31 20.46
CA PRO A 116 39.89 11.37 19.48
C PRO A 116 39.40 11.79 18.09
N ASN A 117 40.36 12.17 17.24
CA ASN A 117 40.06 12.58 15.87
C ASN A 117 39.57 11.44 14.97
N SER A 118 39.66 10.20 15.38
CA SER A 118 39.05 9.05 14.66
C SER A 118 37.51 9.03 14.75
N VAL A 119 36.93 9.57 15.84
CA VAL A 119 35.51 9.54 16.08
C VAL A 119 34.80 10.47 15.13
N THR A 120 33.82 9.93 14.41
CA THR A 120 32.98 10.66 13.44
C THR A 120 31.59 10.96 13.98
N SER A 121 31.09 10.16 14.95
CA SER A 121 29.76 10.31 15.53
C SER A 121 29.71 10.10 17.03
N ILE A 122 28.94 10.95 17.70
CA ILE A 122 28.60 10.84 19.12
C ILE A 122 27.08 10.58 19.17
N GLY A 123 26.70 9.42 19.70
CA GLY A 123 25.31 8.94 19.72
C GLY A 123 24.40 9.70 20.69
N ALA A 124 23.12 9.39 20.63
CA ALA A 124 22.14 9.93 21.57
C ALA A 124 22.48 9.52 23.01
N GLU A 125 22.37 10.48 23.96
CA GLU A 125 22.60 10.24 25.38
C GLU A 125 24.02 9.69 25.74
N ALA A 126 24.99 9.76 24.81
CA ALA A 126 26.29 9.11 24.92
C ALA A 126 27.02 9.42 26.24
N PHE A 127 26.92 10.63 26.75
CA PHE A 127 27.49 11.10 28.04
C PHE A 127 26.42 11.77 28.91
N ALA A 128 25.13 11.45 28.71
CA ALA A 128 24.09 12.04 29.52
C ALA A 128 24.27 11.72 31.02
N TYR A 129 23.95 12.71 31.89
CA TYR A 129 24.05 12.58 33.33
C TYR A 129 25.47 12.37 33.89
N CYS A 130 26.52 12.65 33.11
CA CYS A 130 27.89 12.69 33.59
C CYS A 130 28.10 13.97 34.44
N SER A 131 27.51 14.01 35.65
CA SER A 131 27.44 15.22 36.48
C SER A 131 28.81 15.74 36.98
N GLY A 132 29.84 14.88 36.98
CA GLY A 132 31.21 15.27 37.32
C GLY A 132 32.04 15.84 36.17
N LEU A 133 31.52 15.77 34.92
CA LEU A 133 32.26 16.16 33.71
C LEU A 133 32.46 17.68 33.65
N THR A 134 33.68 18.14 33.85
CA THR A 134 34.07 19.58 33.81
C THR A 134 34.80 19.95 32.52
N SER A 135 35.45 18.98 31.86
CA SER A 135 36.30 19.20 30.70
C SER A 135 35.96 18.26 29.57
N LEU A 136 35.66 18.81 28.38
CA LEU A 136 35.32 18.06 27.18
C LEU A 136 36.15 18.59 26.01
N THR A 137 36.90 17.68 25.36
CA THR A 137 37.57 17.96 24.07
C THR A 137 36.94 17.08 23.01
N ILE A 138 36.39 17.70 21.93
CA ILE A 138 35.78 17.00 20.80
C ILE A 138 36.74 17.01 19.61
N GLY A 139 37.06 15.82 19.07
CA GLY A 139 37.96 15.64 17.95
C GLY A 139 37.49 16.29 16.64
N ASN A 140 38.44 16.73 15.81
CA ASN A 140 38.19 17.50 14.59
C ASN A 140 37.60 16.69 13.41
N SER A 141 37.25 15.42 13.60
CA SER A 141 36.55 14.58 12.60
C SER A 141 35.08 14.35 12.93
N VAL A 142 34.63 14.73 14.14
CA VAL A 142 33.22 14.54 14.54
C VAL A 142 32.30 15.30 13.59
N LYS A 143 31.36 14.57 12.96
CA LYS A 143 30.34 15.08 12.02
C LYS A 143 29.01 15.28 12.70
N SER A 144 28.65 14.41 13.68
CA SER A 144 27.33 14.44 14.32
C SER A 144 27.42 14.31 15.83
N ILE A 145 26.56 15.08 16.53
CA ILE A 145 26.35 15.03 17.98
C ILE A 145 24.86 14.81 18.21
N GLY A 146 24.52 13.64 18.74
CA GLY A 146 23.15 13.16 18.88
C GLY A 146 22.32 13.86 19.95
N PRO A 147 21.01 13.54 20.02
CA PRO A 147 20.10 14.06 21.04
C PRO A 147 20.60 13.74 22.46
N ARG A 148 20.58 14.76 23.33
CA ARG A 148 20.98 14.64 24.74
C ARG A 148 22.39 14.05 24.95
N ALA A 149 23.29 14.16 23.97
CA ALA A 149 24.61 13.55 24.06
C ALA A 149 25.39 13.91 25.34
N PHE A 150 25.25 15.14 25.85
CA PHE A 150 25.83 15.66 27.09
C PHE A 150 24.75 16.26 28.00
N TYR A 151 23.52 15.75 27.92
CA TYR A 151 22.40 16.24 28.72
C TYR A 151 22.68 16.04 30.22
N ASP A 152 22.42 17.10 30.99
CA ASP A 152 22.62 17.10 32.47
C ASP A 152 24.06 16.76 32.91
N CYS A 153 25.07 17.11 32.09
CA CYS A 153 26.46 17.22 32.53
C CYS A 153 26.60 18.53 33.36
N SER A 154 26.05 18.52 34.56
CA SER A 154 25.80 19.74 35.33
C SER A 154 27.07 20.51 35.77
N ALA A 155 28.25 19.90 35.69
CA ALA A 155 29.53 20.58 35.93
C ALA A 155 30.16 21.16 34.64
N LEU A 156 29.66 20.87 33.46
CA LEU A 156 30.23 21.30 32.16
C LEU A 156 29.87 22.75 31.86
N ASN A 157 30.84 23.66 32.08
CA ASN A 157 30.62 25.10 31.94
C ASN A 157 31.12 25.69 30.61
N SER A 158 31.91 24.95 29.84
CA SER A 158 32.42 25.38 28.54
C SER A 158 32.50 24.23 27.55
N VAL A 159 32.16 24.51 26.32
CA VAL A 159 32.22 23.55 25.21
C VAL A 159 32.64 24.29 23.94
N THR A 160 33.49 23.63 23.13
CA THR A 160 33.87 24.13 21.81
C THR A 160 33.43 23.11 20.75
N ILE A 161 32.72 23.57 19.74
CA ILE A 161 32.25 22.73 18.63
C ILE A 161 33.24 22.78 17.45
N PRO A 162 33.86 21.66 17.05
CA PRO A 162 34.76 21.62 15.91
C PRO A 162 34.07 22.02 14.61
N ASN A 163 34.84 22.61 13.69
CA ASN A 163 34.33 23.00 12.36
C ASN A 163 33.86 21.81 11.49
N SER A 164 34.24 20.61 11.86
CA SER A 164 33.84 19.36 11.18
C SER A 164 32.39 18.97 11.42
N VAL A 165 31.77 19.47 12.51
CA VAL A 165 30.40 19.14 12.86
C VAL A 165 29.45 19.72 11.81
N THR A 166 28.59 18.86 11.27
CA THR A 166 27.57 19.18 10.27
C THR A 166 26.16 18.93 10.78
N ASN A 167 26.01 18.20 11.89
CA ASN A 167 24.73 17.94 12.53
C ASN A 167 24.88 17.90 14.06
N ILE A 168 24.01 18.64 14.75
CA ILE A 168 23.96 18.65 16.20
C ILE A 168 22.50 18.78 16.66
N SER A 169 22.12 18.03 17.70
CA SER A 169 20.78 18.18 18.29
C SER A 169 20.73 19.39 19.22
N SER A 170 19.62 20.11 19.24
CA SER A 170 19.38 21.22 20.17
C SER A 170 19.49 20.81 21.64
N THR A 171 19.12 19.55 21.94
CA THR A 171 19.11 19.00 23.30
C THR A 171 20.48 18.46 23.74
N ALA A 172 21.49 18.52 22.85
CA ALA A 172 22.79 17.88 23.11
C ALA A 172 23.46 18.37 24.41
N PHE A 173 23.32 19.65 24.75
CA PHE A 173 23.94 20.29 25.92
C PHE A 173 22.93 20.88 26.90
N GLU A 174 21.65 20.51 26.80
CA GLU A 174 20.65 20.97 27.78
C GLU A 174 21.01 20.53 29.20
N LYS A 175 20.72 21.37 30.20
CA LYS A 175 21.03 21.19 31.62
C LYS A 175 22.53 21.07 31.96
N THR A 176 23.42 21.42 31.03
CA THR A 176 24.83 21.67 31.43
C THR A 176 24.94 23.02 32.14
N ALA A 177 26.04 23.22 32.94
CA ALA A 177 26.28 24.54 33.51
C ALA A 177 26.36 25.63 32.41
N TRP A 178 27.02 25.35 31.30
CA TRP A 178 27.02 26.23 30.12
C TRP A 178 25.62 26.61 29.67
N TRP A 179 24.68 25.66 29.55
CA TRP A 179 23.30 25.91 29.13
C TRP A 179 22.54 26.76 30.15
N GLU A 180 22.72 26.47 31.45
CA GLU A 180 22.00 27.18 32.50
C GLU A 180 22.43 28.63 32.63
N GLU A 181 23.65 28.97 32.25
CA GLU A 181 24.16 30.37 32.22
C GLU A 181 23.65 31.19 31.04
N GLN A 182 23.03 30.55 30.01
CA GLN A 182 22.51 31.28 28.86
C GLN A 182 21.28 32.14 29.23
N SER A 183 21.23 33.36 28.68
CA SER A 183 20.08 34.25 28.80
C SER A 183 18.86 33.74 28.01
N ASN A 184 17.65 34.18 28.41
CA ASN A 184 16.45 33.94 27.64
C ASN A 184 16.56 34.50 26.21
N GLY A 185 16.02 33.79 25.22
CA GLY A 185 16.08 34.13 23.80
C GLY A 185 16.85 33.08 23.00
N LEU A 186 17.41 33.45 21.85
CA LEU A 186 18.17 32.53 20.99
C LEU A 186 19.50 32.17 21.62
N VAL A 187 19.79 30.90 21.72
CA VAL A 187 21.01 30.33 22.33
C VAL A 187 21.97 29.89 21.24
N TYR A 188 23.21 30.42 21.31
CA TYR A 188 24.28 30.09 20.36
C TYR A 188 25.46 29.45 21.08
N LEU A 189 25.97 28.36 20.49
CA LEU A 189 27.22 27.72 20.88
C LEU A 189 28.18 27.81 19.67
N ASP A 190 29.22 28.62 19.82
CA ASP A 190 30.11 28.99 18.70
C ASP A 190 29.33 29.51 17.49
N SER A 191 29.43 28.78 16.36
CA SER A 191 28.71 29.09 15.12
C SER A 191 27.39 28.33 14.97
N TRP A 192 26.89 27.66 16.01
CA TRP A 192 25.65 26.89 15.99
C TRP A 192 24.53 27.61 16.73
N LEU A 193 23.37 27.71 16.12
CA LEU A 193 22.14 28.08 16.82
C LEU A 193 21.57 26.81 17.44
N MET A 194 21.67 26.69 18.78
CA MET A 194 21.22 25.52 19.52
C MET A 194 19.73 25.47 19.77
N GLY A 195 19.07 26.64 19.74
CA GLY A 195 17.63 26.74 20.02
C GLY A 195 17.32 28.05 20.77
N TYR A 196 16.43 27.95 21.74
CA TYR A 196 16.05 29.12 22.58
C TYR A 196 15.83 28.69 24.03
N LYS A 197 15.97 29.64 24.93
CA LYS A 197 15.67 29.52 26.37
C LYS A 197 14.55 30.46 26.77
N GLY A 198 13.70 30.07 27.71
CA GLY A 198 12.53 30.85 28.15
C GLY A 198 11.25 30.48 27.39
N ASP A 199 10.38 31.47 27.21
CA ASP A 199 9.06 31.30 26.59
C ASP A 199 9.17 30.93 25.10
N LYS A 200 8.17 30.18 24.59
CA LYS A 200 8.09 29.86 23.17
C LYS A 200 8.14 31.12 22.30
N LEU A 201 9.00 31.07 21.29
CA LEU A 201 9.21 32.18 20.37
C LEU A 201 7.95 32.43 19.53
N THR A 202 7.66 33.70 19.32
CA THR A 202 6.51 34.17 18.51
C THR A 202 6.96 35.24 17.52
N GLY A 203 6.16 35.43 16.44
CA GLY A 203 6.43 36.46 15.45
C GLY A 203 7.59 36.14 14.53
N LYS A 204 8.37 37.16 14.19
CA LYS A 204 9.52 37.05 13.25
C LYS A 204 10.83 36.98 14.00
N ILE A 205 11.72 36.08 13.59
CA ILE A 205 13.09 36.01 14.11
C ILE A 205 14.12 36.14 12.99
N SER A 206 15.30 36.70 13.35
CA SER A 206 16.45 36.74 12.47
C SER A 206 17.62 36.00 13.12
N ILE A 207 18.16 35.00 12.43
CA ILE A 207 19.33 34.26 12.90
C ILE A 207 20.57 35.12 12.70
N LYS A 208 21.49 35.12 13.68
CA LYS A 208 22.70 35.92 13.69
C LYS A 208 23.58 35.61 12.47
N GLN A 209 24.14 36.65 11.84
CA GLN A 209 25.12 36.50 10.76
C GLN A 209 26.37 35.78 11.31
N GLY A 210 26.97 34.90 10.51
CA GLY A 210 28.10 34.06 10.91
C GLY A 210 27.67 32.70 11.50
N THR A 211 26.35 32.48 11.75
CA THR A 211 25.84 31.16 12.11
C THR A 211 26.07 30.19 10.95
N LYS A 212 26.72 29.05 11.19
CA LYS A 212 26.99 27.98 10.23
C LYS A 212 25.90 26.91 10.22
N GLY A 213 25.34 26.60 11.39
CA GLY A 213 24.35 25.55 11.52
C GLY A 213 23.18 25.93 12.46
N ILE A 214 22.03 25.35 12.18
CA ILE A 214 20.84 25.35 13.04
C ILE A 214 20.71 23.93 13.57
N ALA A 215 20.69 23.78 14.89
CA ALA A 215 20.62 22.47 15.52
C ALA A 215 19.29 21.76 15.22
N GLY A 216 19.32 20.43 15.20
CA GLY A 216 18.11 19.63 15.04
C GLY A 216 17.11 19.93 16.16
N THR A 217 15.85 20.04 15.82
CA THR A 217 14.72 20.39 16.71
C THR A 217 14.79 21.78 17.39
N ALA A 218 15.71 22.68 16.96
CA ALA A 218 15.97 23.97 17.59
C ALA A 218 14.72 24.84 17.84
N PHE A 219 13.70 24.77 16.96
CA PHE A 219 12.43 25.49 17.07
C PHE A 219 11.21 24.57 17.06
N SER A 220 11.42 23.30 17.35
CA SER A 220 10.32 22.33 17.30
C SER A 220 9.14 22.78 18.19
N GLY A 221 7.92 22.76 17.62
CA GLY A 221 6.70 23.16 18.31
C GLY A 221 6.54 24.66 18.57
N CYS A 222 7.35 25.53 17.96
CA CYS A 222 7.17 26.99 18.06
C CYS A 222 6.01 27.46 17.16
N SER A 223 4.77 27.12 17.54
CA SER A 223 3.56 27.41 16.76
C SER A 223 3.25 28.90 16.57
N GLY A 224 3.81 29.77 17.42
CA GLY A 224 3.66 31.22 17.29
C GLY A 224 4.67 31.89 16.34
N LEU A 225 5.68 31.14 15.88
CA LEU A 225 6.69 31.64 14.95
C LEU A 225 6.09 31.86 13.57
N THR A 226 6.17 33.09 13.02
CA THR A 226 5.54 33.42 11.73
C THR A 226 6.51 33.44 10.55
N SER A 227 7.78 33.80 10.78
CA SER A 227 8.83 33.72 9.77
C SER A 227 10.23 33.67 10.38
N VAL A 228 11.17 33.09 9.65
CA VAL A 228 12.59 32.98 10.01
C VAL A 228 13.44 33.50 8.87
N THR A 229 14.37 34.42 9.20
CA THR A 229 15.42 34.85 8.25
C THR A 229 16.69 34.05 8.53
N ILE A 230 17.08 33.21 7.60
CA ILE A 230 18.29 32.36 7.66
C ILE A 230 19.39 33.04 6.84
N PRO A 231 20.52 33.43 7.45
CA PRO A 231 21.61 34.11 6.75
C PRO A 231 22.38 33.16 5.80
N ASN A 232 23.05 33.75 4.80
CA ASN A 232 23.84 32.99 3.82
C ASN A 232 25.04 32.22 4.42
N SER A 233 25.41 32.50 5.69
CA SER A 233 26.44 31.74 6.40
C SER A 233 25.96 30.34 6.81
N VAL A 234 24.64 30.07 6.87
CA VAL A 234 24.09 28.77 7.26
C VAL A 234 24.25 27.78 6.12
N THR A 235 24.96 26.70 6.39
CA THR A 235 25.21 25.58 5.48
C THR A 235 24.47 24.30 5.89
N SER A 236 24.03 24.23 7.14
CA SER A 236 23.34 23.05 7.69
C SER A 236 22.11 23.43 8.49
N ILE A 237 21.01 22.69 8.29
CA ILE A 237 19.78 22.77 9.07
C ILE A 237 19.50 21.33 9.56
N GLY A 238 19.51 21.13 10.87
CA GLY A 238 19.31 19.82 11.47
C GLY A 238 17.89 19.32 11.34
N GLY A 239 17.71 18.01 11.45
CA GLY A 239 16.40 17.35 11.36
C GLY A 239 15.42 17.90 12.40
N GLY A 240 14.16 18.07 11.97
CA GLY A 240 13.10 18.63 12.81
C GLY A 240 13.30 20.07 13.28
N ALA A 241 14.27 20.83 12.74
CA ALA A 241 14.62 22.16 13.25
C ALA A 241 13.42 23.09 13.39
N PHE A 242 12.43 23.01 12.51
CA PHE A 242 11.20 23.79 12.51
C PHE A 242 9.94 22.93 12.57
N SER A 243 10.08 21.68 12.99
CA SER A 243 8.92 20.77 13.08
C SER A 243 7.84 21.34 14.00
N GLY A 244 6.57 21.32 13.55
CA GLY A 244 5.44 21.84 14.32
C GLY A 244 5.39 23.37 14.44
N CYS A 245 6.17 24.13 13.66
CA CYS A 245 6.03 25.59 13.57
C CYS A 245 4.78 25.98 12.76
N SER A 246 3.60 25.62 13.26
CA SER A 246 2.33 25.68 12.52
C SER A 246 1.91 27.09 12.11
N GLY A 247 2.41 28.12 12.78
CA GLY A 247 2.15 29.54 12.44
C GLY A 247 3.09 30.11 11.35
N MET A 248 4.13 29.37 10.96
CA MET A 248 5.12 29.86 10.00
C MET A 248 4.53 29.93 8.59
N THR A 249 4.48 31.13 8.02
CA THR A 249 3.89 31.37 6.69
C THR A 249 4.89 31.35 5.55
N SER A 250 6.15 31.66 5.84
CA SER A 250 7.23 31.67 4.85
C SER A 250 8.59 31.39 5.46
N VAL A 251 9.47 30.77 4.71
CA VAL A 251 10.89 30.60 5.02
C VAL A 251 11.71 30.83 3.76
N THR A 252 12.81 31.56 3.90
CA THR A 252 13.82 31.71 2.85
C THR A 252 15.04 30.91 3.25
N ILE A 253 15.34 29.85 2.49
CA ILE A 253 16.48 28.98 2.73
C ILE A 253 17.69 29.57 1.98
N SER A 254 18.82 29.62 2.66
CA SER A 254 20.10 30.12 2.10
C SER A 254 20.61 29.28 0.93
N ASN A 255 21.21 29.92 -0.08
CA ASN A 255 21.90 29.23 -1.18
C ASN A 255 23.15 28.43 -0.75
N SER A 256 23.55 28.48 0.52
CA SER A 256 24.62 27.67 1.09
C SER A 256 24.14 26.33 1.63
N VAL A 257 22.82 26.13 1.75
CA VAL A 257 22.22 24.88 2.20
C VAL A 257 22.13 23.91 1.04
N THR A 258 22.71 22.72 1.20
CA THR A 258 22.73 21.68 0.16
C THR A 258 21.72 20.56 0.39
N SER A 259 21.17 20.45 1.60
CA SER A 259 20.13 19.45 1.92
C SER A 259 19.09 20.01 2.90
N ILE A 260 17.85 19.61 2.71
CA ILE A 260 16.78 19.80 3.71
C ILE A 260 16.62 18.46 4.43
N GLY A 261 16.95 18.43 5.72
CA GLY A 261 17.01 17.21 6.52
C GLY A 261 15.64 16.61 6.82
N GLU A 262 15.65 15.47 7.50
CA GLU A 262 14.47 14.75 7.99
C GLU A 262 13.57 15.69 8.82
N SER A 263 12.26 15.64 8.58
CA SER A 263 11.22 16.35 9.35
C SER A 263 11.47 17.87 9.54
N THR A 264 12.36 18.49 8.77
CA THR A 264 12.81 19.87 9.00
C THR A 264 11.65 20.86 9.14
N PHE A 265 10.62 20.77 8.29
CA PHE A 265 9.41 21.61 8.29
C PHE A 265 8.13 20.80 8.52
N GLU A 266 8.24 19.61 9.10
CA GLU A 266 7.08 18.76 9.39
C GLU A 266 6.02 19.55 10.20
N GLY A 267 4.76 19.51 9.78
CA GLY A 267 3.65 20.16 10.47
C GLY A 267 3.64 21.69 10.42
N CYS A 268 4.44 22.31 9.55
CA CYS A 268 4.38 23.74 9.27
C CYS A 268 3.12 24.08 8.44
N SER A 269 1.95 23.90 9.04
CA SER A 269 0.65 23.85 8.33
C SER A 269 0.23 25.18 7.67
N SER A 270 0.76 26.32 8.12
CA SER A 270 0.52 27.65 7.52
C SER A 270 1.56 28.03 6.45
N LEU A 271 2.59 27.20 6.22
CA LEU A 271 3.65 27.51 5.27
C LEU A 271 3.09 27.52 3.83
N THR A 272 3.07 28.69 3.20
CA THR A 272 2.47 28.85 1.86
C THR A 272 3.48 28.69 0.73
N SER A 273 4.73 29.05 0.99
CA SER A 273 5.81 28.95 0.00
C SER A 273 7.16 28.73 0.66
N VAL A 274 8.01 28.00 -0.02
CA VAL A 274 9.43 27.80 0.33
C VAL A 274 10.25 28.28 -0.84
N THR A 275 11.15 29.23 -0.60
CA THR A 275 12.15 29.58 -1.60
C THR A 275 13.25 28.53 -1.52
N SER A 276 13.18 27.56 -2.44
CA SER A 276 14.18 26.49 -2.54
C SER A 276 15.42 27.01 -3.24
N PRO A 277 16.59 26.99 -2.59
CA PRO A 277 17.83 27.43 -3.24
C PRO A 277 18.25 26.46 -4.35
N THR A 278 18.96 26.99 -5.35
CA THR A 278 19.50 26.18 -6.45
C THR A 278 20.64 25.25 -6.03
N SER A 279 21.06 25.30 -4.77
CA SER A 279 22.08 24.44 -4.15
C SER A 279 21.56 23.14 -3.56
N VAL A 280 20.24 23.04 -3.32
CA VAL A 280 19.67 21.85 -2.64
C VAL A 280 19.70 20.64 -3.58
N THR A 281 20.38 19.58 -3.13
CA THR A 281 20.54 18.31 -3.85
C THR A 281 19.63 17.21 -3.29
N SER A 282 19.18 17.31 -2.02
CA SER A 282 18.30 16.31 -1.40
C SER A 282 17.26 16.93 -0.46
N ILE A 283 16.08 16.33 -0.45
CA ILE A 283 15.01 16.58 0.50
C ILE A 283 14.81 15.29 1.29
N GLY A 284 14.95 15.34 2.62
CA GLY A 284 14.89 14.20 3.50
C GLY A 284 13.49 13.65 3.74
N GLU A 285 13.42 12.54 4.49
CA GLU A 285 12.17 11.93 4.95
C GLU A 285 11.32 12.96 5.69
N ARG A 286 10.01 13.00 5.39
CA ARG A 286 9.00 13.86 6.03
C ARG A 286 9.35 15.36 6.08
N ALA A 287 10.29 15.84 5.27
CA ALA A 287 10.82 17.19 5.36
C ALA A 287 9.74 18.30 5.33
N PHE A 288 8.64 18.09 4.59
CA PHE A 288 7.46 18.97 4.49
C PHE A 288 6.16 18.20 4.79
N TYR A 289 6.24 17.14 5.59
CA TYR A 289 5.07 16.34 5.98
C TYR A 289 3.99 17.23 6.60
N GLU A 290 2.73 17.13 6.14
CA GLU A 290 1.59 17.93 6.64
C GLU A 290 1.76 19.46 6.51
N CYS A 291 2.58 19.95 5.56
CA CYS A 291 2.62 21.38 5.20
C CYS A 291 1.38 21.74 4.36
N LYS A 292 0.22 21.75 5.03
CA LYS A 292 -1.12 21.86 4.39
C LYS A 292 -1.32 23.13 3.57
N GLY A 293 -0.68 24.24 3.98
CA GLY A 293 -0.76 25.55 3.33
C GLY A 293 0.13 25.71 2.10
N LEU A 294 1.05 24.74 1.82
CA LEU A 294 2.01 24.85 0.74
C LEU A 294 1.31 24.81 -0.62
N THR A 295 1.28 25.97 -1.31
CA THR A 295 0.53 26.10 -2.58
C THR A 295 1.39 25.90 -3.82
N SER A 296 2.69 26.13 -3.70
CA SER A 296 3.65 25.97 -4.79
C SER A 296 4.97 25.43 -4.26
N LEU A 297 5.61 24.58 -5.07
CA LEU A 297 6.92 24.01 -4.82
C LEU A 297 7.74 24.11 -6.11
N ALA A 298 8.78 24.94 -6.06
CA ALA A 298 9.78 24.95 -7.13
C ALA A 298 10.87 23.95 -6.80
N ILE A 299 10.92 22.83 -7.52
CA ILE A 299 11.99 21.83 -7.39
C ILE A 299 13.17 22.29 -8.25
N PRO A 300 14.35 22.55 -7.66
CA PRO A 300 15.51 23.03 -8.42
C PRO A 300 16.14 21.89 -9.26
N ASN A 301 16.78 22.26 -10.37
CA ASN A 301 17.51 21.30 -11.22
C ASN A 301 18.76 20.69 -10.55
N SER A 302 19.12 21.13 -9.36
CA SER A 302 20.17 20.52 -8.54
C SER A 302 19.66 19.32 -7.73
N LEU A 303 18.32 19.20 -7.53
CA LEU A 303 17.74 18.15 -6.70
C LEU A 303 17.87 16.78 -7.39
N THR A 304 18.36 15.80 -6.64
CA THR A 304 18.52 14.41 -7.10
C THR A 304 17.63 13.43 -6.35
N CYS A 305 17.26 13.74 -5.10
CA CYS A 305 16.54 12.82 -4.24
C CYS A 305 15.43 13.53 -3.47
N ILE A 306 14.25 12.90 -3.41
CA ILE A 306 13.10 13.25 -2.55
C ILE A 306 12.86 12.06 -1.63
N GLY A 307 12.89 12.28 -0.31
CA GLY A 307 12.75 11.23 0.69
C GLY A 307 11.33 10.71 0.86
N GLU A 308 11.20 9.68 1.70
CA GLU A 308 9.93 9.06 2.09
C GLU A 308 8.98 10.10 2.70
N ALA A 309 7.72 10.07 2.28
CA ALA A 309 6.65 10.95 2.78
C ALA A 309 7.02 12.44 2.82
N ALA A 310 8.00 12.88 2.03
CA ALA A 310 8.57 14.23 2.13
C ALA A 310 7.54 15.35 2.00
N PHE A 311 6.48 15.17 1.21
CA PHE A 311 5.38 16.11 0.99
C PHE A 311 4.01 15.49 1.29
N PHE A 312 3.97 14.44 2.11
CA PHE A 312 2.71 13.82 2.51
C PHE A 312 1.72 14.85 3.07
N GLY A 313 0.49 14.84 2.58
CA GLY A 313 -0.56 15.72 3.11
C GLY A 313 -0.37 17.21 2.82
N CYS A 314 0.42 17.59 1.82
CA CYS A 314 0.52 18.96 1.33
C CYS A 314 -0.71 19.32 0.47
N PHE A 315 -1.87 19.50 1.11
CA PHE A 315 -3.17 19.69 0.45
C PHE A 315 -3.25 20.93 -0.44
N GLY A 316 -2.42 21.93 -0.17
CA GLY A 316 -2.40 23.20 -0.91
C GLY A 316 -1.70 23.12 -2.27
N LEU A 317 -0.84 22.13 -2.51
CA LEU A 317 -0.10 22.00 -3.77
C LEU A 317 -1.06 21.81 -4.95
N THR A 318 -0.93 22.67 -5.97
CA THR A 318 -1.81 22.64 -7.15
C THR A 318 -1.19 22.02 -8.38
N SER A 319 0.11 22.14 -8.55
CA SER A 319 0.88 21.56 -9.66
C SER A 319 2.26 21.16 -9.20
N LEU A 320 2.83 20.16 -9.86
CA LEU A 320 4.17 19.65 -9.57
C LEU A 320 4.92 19.33 -10.85
N THR A 321 6.14 19.84 -10.95
CA THR A 321 7.09 19.44 -11.99
C THR A 321 8.33 18.85 -11.32
N ILE A 322 8.62 17.59 -11.60
CA ILE A 322 9.81 16.87 -11.14
C ILE A 322 10.83 16.92 -12.27
N PRO A 323 11.96 17.61 -12.09
CA PRO A 323 12.94 17.79 -13.15
C PRO A 323 13.70 16.49 -13.46
N ASN A 324 14.41 16.47 -14.61
CA ASN A 324 15.22 15.33 -15.04
C ASN A 324 16.39 15.00 -14.10
N SER A 325 16.78 15.93 -13.23
CA SER A 325 17.83 15.71 -12.23
C SER A 325 17.43 14.75 -11.11
N VAL A 326 16.12 14.65 -10.82
CA VAL A 326 15.63 13.78 -9.76
C VAL A 326 15.69 12.32 -10.22
N THR A 327 16.49 11.54 -9.52
CA THR A 327 16.71 10.11 -9.79
C THR A 327 15.96 9.18 -8.82
N SER A 328 15.50 9.71 -7.67
CA SER A 328 14.73 8.94 -6.72
C SER A 328 13.64 9.76 -6.03
N ILE A 329 12.48 9.14 -5.84
CA ILE A 329 11.36 9.63 -5.05
C ILE A 329 11.02 8.53 -4.05
N GLY A 330 10.93 8.86 -2.75
CA GLY A 330 10.60 7.90 -1.72
C GLY A 330 9.14 7.46 -1.76
N VAL A 331 8.84 6.36 -1.07
CA VAL A 331 7.48 5.86 -0.87
C VAL A 331 6.62 6.94 -0.22
N TYR A 332 5.36 7.06 -0.65
CA TYR A 332 4.38 8.03 -0.15
C TYR A 332 4.78 9.51 -0.28
N ALA A 333 5.79 9.85 -1.08
CA ALA A 333 6.39 11.20 -1.11
C ALA A 333 5.39 12.34 -1.31
N PHE A 334 4.35 12.16 -2.12
CA PHE A 334 3.28 13.12 -2.39
C PHE A 334 1.89 12.56 -2.07
N GLU A 335 1.82 11.52 -1.21
CA GLU A 335 0.53 10.96 -0.82
C GLU A 335 -0.36 12.05 -0.19
N ARG A 336 -1.66 11.98 -0.49
CA ARG A 336 -2.66 12.94 -0.02
C ARG A 336 -2.41 14.41 -0.41
N CYS A 337 -1.61 14.68 -1.45
CA CYS A 337 -1.54 16.01 -2.04
C CYS A 337 -2.84 16.30 -2.82
N SER A 338 -3.96 16.38 -2.11
CA SER A 338 -5.31 16.39 -2.68
C SER A 338 -5.65 17.62 -3.53
N GLY A 339 -4.85 18.68 -3.44
CA GLY A 339 -4.95 19.88 -4.26
C GLY A 339 -4.31 19.75 -5.64
N LEU A 340 -3.41 18.78 -5.84
CA LEU A 340 -2.71 18.59 -7.11
C LEU A 340 -3.69 18.33 -8.25
N THR A 341 -3.55 19.12 -9.33
CA THR A 341 -4.31 18.97 -10.57
C THR A 341 -3.47 18.42 -11.71
N SER A 342 -2.17 18.63 -11.67
CA SER A 342 -1.24 18.14 -12.68
C SER A 342 0.12 17.77 -12.09
N VAL A 343 0.72 16.69 -12.62
CA VAL A 343 2.06 16.24 -12.30
C VAL A 343 2.81 15.97 -13.60
N SER A 344 4.04 16.51 -13.70
CA SER A 344 4.96 16.19 -14.78
C SER A 344 6.21 15.55 -14.18
N ILE A 345 6.51 14.31 -14.56
CA ILE A 345 7.66 13.53 -14.12
C ILE A 345 8.71 13.56 -15.22
N GLY A 346 9.91 14.03 -14.89
CA GLY A 346 11.04 14.08 -15.80
C GLY A 346 11.67 12.71 -16.08
N ASN A 347 12.68 12.68 -16.96
CA ASN A 347 13.32 11.46 -17.42
C ASN A 347 14.47 10.97 -16.50
N GLY A 348 14.61 11.49 -15.28
CA GLY A 348 15.63 11.03 -14.34
C GLY A 348 15.22 9.80 -13.53
N LEU A 349 13.90 9.56 -13.38
CA LEU A 349 13.39 8.47 -12.57
C LEU A 349 13.33 7.16 -13.35
N GLU A 350 13.78 6.08 -12.72
CA GLU A 350 13.60 4.71 -13.21
C GLU A 350 12.35 4.06 -12.61
N SER A 351 11.89 4.53 -11.43
CA SER A 351 10.68 4.02 -10.77
C SER A 351 9.84 5.14 -10.18
N ILE A 352 8.53 4.95 -10.17
CA ILE A 352 7.57 5.67 -9.34
C ILE A 352 7.25 4.73 -8.19
N GLU A 353 7.64 5.13 -6.97
CA GLU A 353 7.58 4.26 -5.80
C GLU A 353 6.15 4.07 -5.27
N GLU A 354 6.03 3.13 -4.29
CA GLU A 354 4.76 2.81 -3.62
C GLU A 354 4.08 4.06 -3.07
N GLY A 355 2.79 4.19 -3.38
CA GLY A 355 1.92 5.26 -2.89
C GLY A 355 2.37 6.68 -3.23
N ALA A 356 3.36 6.87 -4.11
CA ALA A 356 4.00 8.18 -4.32
C ALA A 356 3.02 9.33 -4.59
N PHE A 357 1.89 9.08 -5.26
CA PHE A 357 0.81 10.05 -5.55
C PHE A 357 -0.56 9.52 -5.11
N SER A 358 -0.60 8.58 -4.19
CA SER A 358 -1.86 8.03 -3.68
C SER A 358 -2.76 9.12 -3.07
N HIS A 359 -4.09 9.00 -3.25
CA HIS A 359 -5.08 9.95 -2.72
C HIS A 359 -4.92 11.40 -3.20
N CYS A 360 -4.30 11.61 -4.37
CA CYS A 360 -4.29 12.90 -5.07
C CYS A 360 -5.63 13.09 -5.80
N TYR A 361 -6.71 13.32 -5.03
CA TYR A 361 -8.10 13.28 -5.53
C TYR A 361 -8.41 14.18 -6.71
N ARG A 362 -7.72 15.32 -6.84
CA ARG A 362 -7.94 16.32 -7.90
C ARG A 362 -6.97 16.19 -9.07
N LEU A 363 -6.03 15.23 -9.02
CA LEU A 363 -5.04 15.01 -10.08
C LEU A 363 -5.76 14.67 -11.38
N ALA A 364 -5.81 15.62 -12.32
CA ALA A 364 -6.52 15.47 -13.60
C ALA A 364 -5.60 14.94 -14.71
N SER A 365 -4.30 15.22 -14.61
CA SER A 365 -3.31 14.79 -15.62
C SER A 365 -1.97 14.43 -14.99
N VAL A 366 -1.35 13.39 -15.53
CA VAL A 366 0.02 12.97 -15.21
C VAL A 366 0.80 12.74 -16.51
N THR A 367 2.01 13.28 -16.58
CA THR A 367 2.99 12.94 -17.62
C THR A 367 4.08 12.12 -16.97
N ILE A 368 4.28 10.89 -17.45
CA ILE A 368 5.29 9.95 -16.96
C ILE A 368 6.52 10.03 -17.87
N GLY A 369 7.69 10.20 -17.26
CA GLY A 369 8.96 10.29 -18.01
C GLY A 369 9.32 9.00 -18.75
N ASN A 370 10.05 9.15 -19.85
CA ASN A 370 10.40 8.04 -20.76
C ASN A 370 11.54 7.14 -20.24
N SER A 371 12.04 7.35 -19.02
CA SER A 371 12.99 6.47 -18.35
C SER A 371 12.33 5.58 -17.28
N VAL A 372 11.05 5.83 -16.96
CA VAL A 372 10.34 5.06 -15.93
C VAL A 372 10.11 3.64 -16.41
N GLU A 373 10.69 2.67 -15.73
CA GLU A 373 10.56 1.23 -16.00
C GLU A 373 9.50 0.55 -15.13
N SER A 374 9.20 1.13 -13.95
CA SER A 374 8.27 0.53 -12.98
C SER A 374 7.35 1.57 -12.35
N ILE A 375 6.06 1.24 -12.25
CA ILE A 375 5.07 1.98 -11.47
C ILE A 375 4.72 1.12 -10.26
N GLY A 376 4.98 1.64 -9.06
CA GLY A 376 4.87 0.98 -7.78
C GLY A 376 3.44 0.67 -7.37
N GLU A 377 3.32 -0.14 -6.33
CA GLU A 377 2.02 -0.46 -5.72
C GLU A 377 1.36 0.81 -5.20
N TRP A 378 0.05 0.97 -5.46
CA TRP A 378 -0.75 2.16 -5.09
C TRP A 378 -0.21 3.51 -5.57
N ALA A 379 0.73 3.58 -6.49
CA ALA A 379 1.40 4.82 -6.89
C ALA A 379 0.44 5.98 -7.22
N PHE A 380 -0.72 5.70 -7.85
CA PHE A 380 -1.80 6.65 -8.15
C PHE A 380 -3.16 6.17 -7.62
N PHE A 381 -3.16 5.42 -6.52
CA PHE A 381 -4.39 4.90 -5.91
C PHE A 381 -5.34 6.04 -5.55
N ASP A 382 -6.62 5.86 -5.88
CA ASP A 382 -7.71 6.81 -5.57
C ASP A 382 -7.49 8.24 -6.14
N CYS A 383 -6.80 8.36 -7.30
CA CYS A 383 -6.67 9.60 -8.05
C CYS A 383 -7.94 9.84 -8.89
N ARG A 384 -9.06 10.19 -8.22
CA ARG A 384 -10.41 10.29 -8.83
C ARG A 384 -10.55 11.33 -9.94
N GLY A 385 -9.69 12.37 -9.92
CA GLY A 385 -9.68 13.43 -10.93
C GLY A 385 -9.02 13.03 -12.25
N LEU A 386 -8.23 11.94 -12.25
CA LEU A 386 -7.44 11.53 -13.40
C LEU A 386 -8.34 11.14 -14.57
N THR A 387 -8.16 11.83 -15.71
CA THR A 387 -9.04 11.64 -16.88
C THR A 387 -8.43 10.77 -17.97
N SER A 388 -7.11 10.80 -18.09
CA SER A 388 -6.37 9.99 -19.07
C SER A 388 -5.00 9.61 -18.51
N VAL A 389 -4.53 8.43 -18.88
CA VAL A 389 -3.18 7.94 -18.59
C VAL A 389 -2.59 7.34 -19.86
N ALA A 390 -1.39 7.80 -20.18
CA ALA A 390 -0.53 7.18 -21.18
C ALA A 390 0.69 6.56 -20.47
N ILE A 391 0.77 5.25 -20.48
CA ILE A 391 1.92 4.50 -19.97
C ILE A 391 3.00 4.47 -21.06
N PRO A 392 4.17 5.07 -20.84
CA PRO A 392 5.20 5.16 -21.87
C PRO A 392 5.83 3.79 -22.20
N ASN A 393 6.50 3.74 -23.35
CA ASN A 393 7.16 2.52 -23.85
C ASN A 393 8.35 2.06 -22.99
N SER A 394 8.83 2.85 -22.04
CA SER A 394 9.85 2.45 -21.08
C SER A 394 9.34 1.55 -19.96
N VAL A 395 8.06 1.68 -19.62
CA VAL A 395 7.45 0.95 -18.48
C VAL A 395 7.33 -0.53 -18.82
N LYS A 396 7.89 -1.36 -17.94
CA LYS A 396 7.84 -2.82 -17.98
C LYS A 396 6.80 -3.38 -17.01
N ASN A 397 6.67 -2.76 -15.83
CA ASN A 397 5.87 -3.28 -14.72
C ASN A 397 4.89 -2.24 -14.18
N ILE A 398 3.62 -2.64 -14.06
CA ILE A 398 2.57 -1.91 -13.34
C ILE A 398 2.16 -2.80 -12.17
N ARG A 399 2.55 -2.37 -10.93
CA ARG A 399 2.36 -3.17 -9.72
C ARG A 399 0.95 -3.06 -9.15
N GLY A 400 0.68 -3.82 -8.10
CA GLY A 400 -0.64 -3.97 -7.51
C GLY A 400 -1.36 -2.65 -7.23
N ALA A 401 -2.60 -2.54 -7.69
CA ALA A 401 -3.48 -1.40 -7.45
C ALA A 401 -2.92 -0.02 -7.84
N ALA A 402 -1.92 0.04 -8.75
CA ALA A 402 -1.22 1.28 -9.10
C ALA A 402 -2.15 2.44 -9.50
N PHE A 403 -3.24 2.18 -10.21
CA PHE A 403 -4.28 3.14 -10.60
C PHE A 403 -5.67 2.73 -10.10
N ARG A 404 -5.74 1.90 -9.06
CA ARG A 404 -7.02 1.44 -8.51
C ARG A 404 -7.85 2.64 -8.04
N ASP A 405 -9.16 2.57 -8.24
CA ASP A 405 -10.14 3.59 -7.86
C ASP A 405 -9.92 4.98 -8.51
N CYS A 406 -9.19 5.05 -9.63
CA CYS A 406 -9.13 6.23 -10.49
C CYS A 406 -10.48 6.39 -11.23
N SER A 407 -11.55 6.67 -10.48
CA SER A 407 -12.93 6.63 -10.96
C SER A 407 -13.26 7.64 -12.07
N GLY A 408 -12.44 8.68 -12.27
CA GLY A 408 -12.54 9.65 -13.36
C GLY A 408 -11.86 9.23 -14.66
N LEU A 409 -11.04 8.15 -14.64
CA LEU A 409 -10.22 7.72 -15.79
C LEU A 409 -11.09 7.24 -16.94
N ARG A 410 -10.97 7.93 -18.09
CA ARG A 410 -11.75 7.65 -19.31
C ARG A 410 -10.94 6.96 -20.40
N SER A 411 -9.63 7.24 -20.47
CA SER A 411 -8.73 6.75 -21.50
C SER A 411 -7.44 6.21 -20.91
N LEU A 412 -7.06 5.01 -21.32
CA LEU A 412 -5.82 4.32 -20.94
C LEU A 412 -5.08 3.89 -22.21
N THR A 413 -3.80 4.25 -22.29
CA THR A 413 -2.88 3.73 -23.32
C THR A 413 -1.75 2.98 -22.64
N ILE A 414 -1.47 1.75 -23.08
CA ILE A 414 -0.42 0.87 -22.58
C ILE A 414 0.73 0.82 -23.60
N GLY A 415 1.93 1.15 -23.18
CA GLY A 415 3.13 1.13 -24.02
C GLY A 415 3.59 -0.29 -24.40
N ASN A 416 4.46 -0.36 -25.40
CA ASN A 416 4.88 -1.63 -26.01
C ASN A 416 5.78 -2.52 -25.14
N SER A 417 6.44 -1.97 -24.12
CA SER A 417 7.33 -2.74 -23.24
C SER A 417 6.65 -3.28 -21.98
N VAL A 418 5.37 -2.92 -21.73
CA VAL A 418 4.66 -3.40 -20.55
C VAL A 418 4.50 -4.92 -20.65
N SER A 419 5.06 -5.63 -19.68
CA SER A 419 5.07 -7.10 -19.60
C SER A 419 4.43 -7.65 -18.33
N SER A 420 4.10 -6.77 -17.36
CA SER A 420 3.41 -7.17 -16.13
C SER A 420 2.40 -6.12 -15.69
N ILE A 421 1.15 -6.54 -15.51
CA ILE A 421 0.04 -5.73 -14.97
C ILE A 421 -0.63 -6.54 -13.85
N VAL A 422 -0.51 -6.07 -12.59
CA VAL A 422 -1.07 -6.75 -11.43
C VAL A 422 -2.21 -5.92 -10.85
N GLY A 423 -3.46 -6.17 -11.28
CA GLY A 423 -4.64 -5.52 -10.72
C GLY A 423 -4.63 -3.99 -10.76
N GLY A 424 -3.84 -3.42 -11.69
CA GLY A 424 -3.45 -2.01 -11.67
C GLY A 424 -4.58 -1.00 -11.83
N PHE A 425 -5.73 -1.38 -12.42
CA PHE A 425 -6.78 -0.45 -12.88
C PHE A 425 -8.17 -0.76 -12.34
N PHE A 426 -8.30 -1.55 -11.28
CA PHE A 426 -9.60 -1.87 -10.69
C PHE A 426 -10.32 -0.62 -10.20
N GLY A 427 -11.64 -0.56 -10.34
CA GLY A 427 -12.44 0.57 -9.90
C GLY A 427 -12.36 1.83 -10.78
N CYS A 428 -11.76 1.76 -11.98
CA CYS A 428 -11.77 2.84 -12.97
C CYS A 428 -13.12 2.94 -13.69
N THR A 429 -14.17 3.33 -12.96
CA THR A 429 -15.58 3.21 -13.39
C THR A 429 -15.96 4.07 -14.60
N ALA A 430 -15.21 5.15 -14.89
CA ALA A 430 -15.45 6.02 -16.05
C ALA A 430 -14.80 5.52 -17.35
N LEU A 431 -13.99 4.45 -17.29
CA LEU A 431 -13.17 4.00 -18.41
C LEU A 431 -14.03 3.65 -19.65
N THR A 432 -13.63 4.21 -20.80
CA THR A 432 -14.31 4.03 -22.09
C THR A 432 -13.36 3.66 -23.23
N SER A 433 -12.07 3.85 -23.05
CA SER A 433 -11.07 3.58 -24.08
C SER A 433 -9.84 2.93 -23.45
N ILE A 434 -9.50 1.77 -23.96
CA ILE A 434 -8.29 1.02 -23.59
C ILE A 434 -7.58 0.68 -24.91
N VAL A 435 -6.34 1.16 -25.05
CA VAL A 435 -5.49 0.91 -26.20
C VAL A 435 -4.16 0.35 -25.73
N VAL A 436 -3.76 -0.77 -26.29
CA VAL A 436 -2.42 -1.35 -26.13
C VAL A 436 -1.64 -1.07 -27.41
N ASP A 437 -0.41 -0.58 -27.28
CA ASP A 437 0.50 -0.33 -28.42
C ASP A 437 0.69 -1.62 -29.25
N GLU A 438 0.58 -1.50 -30.59
CA GLU A 438 0.65 -2.65 -31.52
C GLU A 438 2.00 -3.40 -31.43
N GLY A 439 3.06 -2.75 -30.91
CA GLY A 439 4.37 -3.36 -30.69
C GLY A 439 4.46 -4.18 -29.39
N ASN A 440 3.44 -4.18 -28.53
CA ASN A 440 3.47 -4.96 -27.29
C ASN A 440 3.37 -6.47 -27.58
N GLN A 441 4.30 -7.24 -27.01
CA GLN A 441 4.40 -8.70 -27.25
C GLN A 441 3.61 -9.54 -26.26
N VAL A 442 3.15 -8.95 -25.17
CA VAL A 442 2.50 -9.66 -24.05
C VAL A 442 1.00 -9.37 -24.03
N TYR A 443 0.62 -8.15 -24.32
CA TYR A 443 -0.77 -7.68 -24.26
C TYR A 443 -1.21 -7.10 -25.59
N ASP A 444 -2.49 -7.13 -25.83
CA ASP A 444 -3.11 -6.45 -26.97
C ASP A 444 -4.52 -5.92 -26.66
N SER A 445 -5.04 -5.09 -27.54
CA SER A 445 -6.42 -4.63 -27.57
C SER A 445 -7.03 -4.88 -28.96
N ARG A 446 -6.82 -6.11 -29.44
CA ARG A 446 -7.21 -6.56 -30.80
C ARG A 446 -8.63 -6.14 -31.18
N ASN A 447 -8.82 -5.82 -32.45
CA ASN A 447 -10.10 -5.38 -33.00
C ASN A 447 -10.71 -4.13 -32.33
N ASN A 448 -9.87 -3.29 -31.71
CA ASN A 448 -10.28 -2.12 -30.93
C ASN A 448 -11.32 -2.48 -29.86
N CYS A 449 -11.11 -3.61 -29.18
CA CYS A 449 -12.08 -4.19 -28.24
C CYS A 449 -12.24 -3.39 -26.93
N ASN A 450 -11.43 -2.34 -26.71
CA ASN A 450 -11.38 -1.58 -25.45
C ASN A 450 -11.16 -2.49 -24.23
N ALA A 451 -10.17 -3.39 -24.32
CA ALA A 451 -9.77 -4.29 -23.26
C ALA A 451 -8.25 -4.52 -23.30
N ILE A 452 -7.70 -5.03 -22.21
CA ILE A 452 -6.35 -5.63 -22.17
C ILE A 452 -6.53 -7.14 -22.24
N ILE A 453 -5.95 -7.76 -23.26
CA ILE A 453 -5.96 -9.21 -23.47
C ILE A 453 -4.52 -9.69 -23.41
N GLU A 454 -4.25 -10.75 -22.66
CA GLU A 454 -2.96 -11.42 -22.67
C GLU A 454 -2.86 -12.29 -23.93
N THR A 455 -1.87 -12.00 -24.78
CA THR A 455 -1.76 -12.61 -26.12
C THR A 455 -1.50 -14.12 -26.10
N ALA A 456 -0.70 -14.58 -25.12
CA ALA A 456 -0.33 -15.99 -25.02
C ALA A 456 -1.47 -16.91 -24.58
N THR A 457 -2.33 -16.43 -23.69
CA THR A 457 -3.42 -17.22 -23.07
C THR A 457 -4.79 -16.88 -23.60
N ASN A 458 -4.94 -15.76 -24.31
CA ASN A 458 -6.21 -15.16 -24.72
C ASN A 458 -7.14 -14.84 -23.53
N ILE A 459 -6.59 -14.54 -22.36
CA ILE A 459 -7.34 -14.11 -21.18
C ILE A 459 -7.60 -12.60 -21.26
N LEU A 460 -8.85 -12.16 -21.10
CA LEU A 460 -9.21 -10.78 -20.95
C LEU A 460 -8.97 -10.36 -19.49
N LEU A 461 -7.95 -9.52 -19.27
CA LEU A 461 -7.47 -9.10 -17.92
C LEU A 461 -8.16 -7.83 -17.43
N LEU A 462 -8.53 -6.90 -18.32
CA LEU A 462 -9.21 -5.66 -17.99
C LEU A 462 -10.15 -5.28 -19.10
N GLY A 463 -11.39 -5.03 -18.74
CA GLY A 463 -12.40 -4.46 -19.62
C GLY A 463 -12.94 -3.12 -19.09
N CYS A 464 -13.80 -2.50 -19.87
CA CYS A 464 -14.49 -1.25 -19.52
C CYS A 464 -15.93 -1.28 -20.02
N LYS A 465 -16.68 -0.18 -19.79
CA LYS A 465 -18.11 -0.13 -20.16
C LYS A 465 -18.39 -0.19 -21.67
N THR A 466 -17.40 -0.02 -22.51
CA THR A 466 -17.51 -0.08 -23.99
C THR A 466 -16.83 -1.31 -24.59
N THR A 467 -16.32 -2.22 -23.74
CA THR A 467 -15.64 -3.42 -24.21
C THR A 467 -16.55 -4.32 -25.04
N ILE A 468 -16.03 -4.74 -26.18
CA ILE A 468 -16.61 -5.80 -27.01
C ILE A 468 -15.67 -7.00 -26.94
N ILE A 469 -16.10 -8.07 -26.28
CA ILE A 469 -15.26 -9.26 -26.07
C ILE A 469 -15.06 -10.00 -27.42
N PRO A 470 -13.81 -10.10 -27.92
CA PRO A 470 -13.53 -10.79 -29.19
C PRO A 470 -13.77 -12.30 -29.11
N ASN A 471 -14.15 -12.91 -30.24
CA ASN A 471 -14.32 -14.36 -30.35
C ASN A 471 -13.02 -15.19 -30.17
N SER A 472 -11.88 -14.54 -30.05
CA SER A 472 -10.60 -15.19 -29.74
C SER A 472 -10.31 -15.28 -28.24
N VAL A 473 -11.12 -14.61 -27.39
CA VAL A 473 -10.97 -14.69 -25.93
C VAL A 473 -11.47 -16.04 -25.44
N THR A 474 -10.64 -16.73 -24.66
CA THR A 474 -10.95 -18.05 -24.11
C THR A 474 -11.33 -18.00 -22.63
N SER A 475 -10.94 -16.92 -21.92
CA SER A 475 -11.29 -16.74 -20.52
C SER A 475 -11.42 -15.24 -20.19
N ILE A 476 -12.35 -14.92 -19.28
CA ILE A 476 -12.44 -13.63 -18.65
C ILE A 476 -11.74 -13.77 -17.29
N GLY A 477 -10.67 -13.00 -17.08
CA GLY A 477 -9.83 -13.10 -15.88
C GLY A 477 -10.53 -12.56 -14.63
N ASP A 478 -9.91 -12.86 -13.48
CA ASP A 478 -10.37 -12.35 -12.18
C ASP A 478 -10.42 -10.83 -12.18
N ASN A 479 -11.49 -10.27 -11.60
CA ASN A 479 -11.70 -8.83 -11.50
C ASN A 479 -11.75 -8.05 -12.83
N ALA A 480 -11.86 -8.69 -13.99
CA ALA A 480 -11.71 -8.07 -15.31
C ALA A 480 -12.62 -6.85 -15.53
N PHE A 481 -13.83 -6.83 -14.96
CA PHE A 481 -14.79 -5.70 -15.00
C PHE A 481 -15.18 -5.23 -13.58
N TYR A 482 -14.29 -5.44 -12.59
CA TYR A 482 -14.59 -5.14 -11.19
C TYR A 482 -15.03 -3.68 -10.99
N TYR A 483 -16.22 -3.48 -10.39
CA TYR A 483 -16.89 -2.18 -10.20
C TYR A 483 -17.12 -1.38 -11.49
N CYS A 484 -17.19 -2.01 -12.66
CA CYS A 484 -17.54 -1.34 -13.91
C CYS A 484 -19.03 -0.96 -13.92
N SER A 485 -19.43 -0.03 -13.04
CA SER A 485 -20.84 0.35 -12.81
C SER A 485 -21.54 0.97 -14.04
N GLY A 486 -20.77 1.46 -15.01
CA GLY A 486 -21.29 1.97 -16.28
C GLY A 486 -21.54 0.91 -17.36
N LEU A 487 -21.16 -0.35 -17.13
CA LEU A 487 -21.43 -1.47 -18.03
C LEU A 487 -22.91 -1.83 -17.93
N THR A 488 -23.67 -1.64 -19.02
CA THR A 488 -25.12 -1.89 -19.03
C THR A 488 -25.50 -3.25 -19.59
N SER A 489 -24.68 -3.78 -20.49
CA SER A 489 -24.85 -5.11 -21.07
C SER A 489 -23.51 -5.66 -21.53
N VAL A 490 -23.34 -6.97 -21.52
CA VAL A 490 -22.17 -7.66 -22.04
C VAL A 490 -22.61 -8.95 -22.75
N SER A 491 -21.99 -9.21 -23.91
CA SER A 491 -22.15 -10.48 -24.62
C SER A 491 -20.85 -11.28 -24.48
N ILE A 492 -20.94 -12.44 -23.86
CA ILE A 492 -19.83 -13.36 -23.69
C ILE A 492 -19.84 -14.33 -24.86
N PRO A 493 -18.80 -14.36 -25.72
CA PRO A 493 -18.78 -15.24 -26.90
C PRO A 493 -18.61 -16.72 -26.54
N ASN A 494 -18.96 -17.62 -27.47
CA ASN A 494 -18.90 -19.07 -27.27
C ASN A 494 -17.46 -19.62 -27.09
N SER A 495 -16.48 -18.83 -27.40
CA SER A 495 -15.06 -19.17 -27.16
C SER A 495 -14.65 -19.10 -25.69
N VAL A 496 -15.45 -18.41 -24.85
CA VAL A 496 -15.16 -18.27 -23.42
C VAL A 496 -15.58 -19.52 -22.68
N GLU A 497 -14.60 -20.19 -22.07
CA GLU A 497 -14.77 -21.44 -21.31
C GLU A 497 -14.89 -21.17 -19.81
N SER A 498 -14.30 -20.06 -19.31
CA SER A 498 -14.34 -19.70 -17.89
C SER A 498 -14.48 -18.21 -17.66
N ILE A 499 -15.13 -17.88 -16.53
CA ILE A 499 -15.26 -16.51 -16.02
C ILE A 499 -14.71 -16.54 -14.62
N GLY A 500 -13.65 -15.75 -14.37
CA GLY A 500 -12.92 -15.71 -13.13
C GLY A 500 -13.68 -15.09 -11.96
N ASP A 501 -13.08 -15.18 -10.78
CA ASP A 501 -13.63 -14.64 -9.55
C ASP A 501 -13.75 -13.12 -9.63
N TYR A 502 -14.85 -12.58 -9.07
CA TYR A 502 -15.14 -11.13 -9.07
C TYR A 502 -15.20 -10.49 -10.47
N ALA A 503 -15.19 -11.23 -11.57
CA ALA A 503 -15.03 -10.70 -12.93
C ALA A 503 -15.97 -9.54 -13.24
N PHE A 504 -17.23 -9.59 -12.81
CA PHE A 504 -18.25 -8.53 -13.00
C PHE A 504 -18.79 -8.00 -11.65
N SER A 505 -18.09 -8.25 -10.55
CA SER A 505 -18.53 -7.83 -9.22
C SER A 505 -18.67 -6.31 -9.15
N GLY A 506 -19.78 -5.81 -8.59
CA GLY A 506 -20.07 -4.38 -8.50
C GLY A 506 -20.47 -3.70 -9.81
N CYS A 507 -20.74 -4.44 -10.90
CA CYS A 507 -21.30 -3.90 -12.15
C CYS A 507 -22.77 -3.52 -11.95
N SER A 508 -23.05 -2.52 -11.12
CA SER A 508 -24.40 -2.15 -10.70
C SER A 508 -25.33 -1.67 -11.83
N GLY A 509 -24.75 -1.21 -12.94
CA GLY A 509 -25.49 -0.82 -14.15
C GLY A 509 -25.87 -1.99 -15.07
N LEU A 510 -25.30 -3.19 -14.83
CA LEU A 510 -25.52 -4.36 -15.71
C LEU A 510 -26.96 -4.85 -15.56
N THR A 511 -27.76 -4.67 -16.61
CA THR A 511 -29.19 -5.06 -16.63
C THR A 511 -29.40 -6.49 -17.11
N SER A 512 -28.51 -6.98 -17.97
CA SER A 512 -28.54 -8.34 -18.49
C SER A 512 -27.15 -8.80 -18.91
N VAL A 513 -26.90 -10.08 -18.78
CA VAL A 513 -25.71 -10.76 -19.30
C VAL A 513 -26.15 -11.97 -20.14
N ASN A 514 -25.54 -12.11 -21.31
CA ASN A 514 -25.71 -13.30 -22.12
C ASN A 514 -24.48 -14.19 -21.93
N ILE A 515 -24.60 -15.20 -21.06
CA ILE A 515 -23.56 -16.21 -20.82
C ILE A 515 -23.67 -17.25 -21.91
N SER A 516 -22.58 -17.49 -22.63
CA SER A 516 -22.56 -18.44 -23.75
C SER A 516 -22.48 -19.90 -23.30
N ASN A 517 -22.81 -20.82 -24.22
CA ASN A 517 -22.73 -22.26 -23.98
C ASN A 517 -21.28 -22.80 -23.89
N GLY A 518 -20.25 -21.95 -23.98
CA GLY A 518 -18.86 -22.33 -23.72
C GLY A 518 -18.50 -22.37 -22.23
N VAL A 519 -19.23 -21.60 -21.40
CA VAL A 519 -18.88 -21.44 -19.98
C VAL A 519 -19.27 -22.67 -19.18
N GLU A 520 -18.30 -23.32 -18.53
CA GLU A 520 -18.50 -24.54 -17.73
C GLU A 520 -18.74 -24.25 -16.25
N SER A 521 -18.26 -23.08 -15.73
CA SER A 521 -18.45 -22.68 -14.34
C SER A 521 -18.58 -21.18 -14.20
N ILE A 522 -19.33 -20.74 -13.18
CA ILE A 522 -19.41 -19.33 -12.74
C ILE A 522 -18.60 -19.27 -11.45
N GLY A 523 -17.51 -18.45 -11.43
CA GLY A 523 -16.60 -18.31 -10.29
C GLY A 523 -17.21 -17.62 -9.08
N ASP A 524 -16.44 -17.54 -8.01
CA ASP A 524 -16.85 -16.88 -6.77
C ASP A 524 -17.05 -15.37 -7.00
N TYR A 525 -18.11 -14.81 -6.41
CA TYR A 525 -18.45 -13.36 -6.51
C TYR A 525 -18.58 -12.81 -7.94
N THR A 526 -18.63 -13.63 -8.97
CA THR A 526 -18.53 -13.21 -10.39
C THR A 526 -19.47 -12.05 -10.71
N PHE A 527 -20.76 -12.12 -10.33
CA PHE A 527 -21.77 -11.09 -10.54
C PHE A 527 -22.27 -10.45 -9.25
N SER A 528 -21.51 -10.58 -8.17
CA SER A 528 -21.92 -10.02 -6.87
C SER A 528 -22.12 -8.51 -6.98
N GLY A 529 -23.21 -7.97 -6.41
CA GLY A 529 -23.51 -6.54 -6.46
C GLY A 529 -23.98 -6.00 -7.81
N CYS A 530 -24.30 -6.86 -8.78
CA CYS A 530 -24.95 -6.45 -10.04
C CYS A 530 -26.42 -6.08 -9.79
N SER A 531 -26.65 -5.01 -9.02
CA SER A 531 -27.99 -4.64 -8.51
C SER A 531 -28.99 -4.24 -9.61
N GLY A 532 -28.50 -3.83 -10.78
CA GLY A 532 -29.34 -3.52 -11.95
C GLY A 532 -29.81 -4.75 -12.71
N MET A 533 -29.24 -5.96 -12.44
CA MET A 533 -29.56 -7.18 -13.18
C MET A 533 -31.00 -7.62 -12.89
N THR A 534 -31.84 -7.62 -13.91
CA THR A 534 -33.25 -8.03 -13.79
C THR A 534 -33.46 -9.48 -14.18
N SER A 535 -32.58 -10.06 -14.98
CA SER A 535 -32.61 -11.45 -15.42
C SER A 535 -31.21 -11.95 -15.77
N VAL A 536 -31.00 -13.24 -15.59
CA VAL A 536 -29.80 -13.96 -16.04
C VAL A 536 -30.20 -15.30 -16.65
N ILE A 537 -29.55 -15.66 -17.75
CA ILE A 537 -29.70 -16.96 -18.38
C ILE A 537 -28.42 -17.75 -18.11
N ILE A 538 -28.52 -18.80 -17.30
CA ILE A 538 -27.42 -19.72 -17.00
C ILE A 538 -27.52 -20.87 -18.02
N PRO A 539 -26.52 -21.05 -18.91
CA PRO A 539 -26.57 -22.06 -19.94
C PRO A 539 -26.37 -23.50 -19.41
N ASN A 540 -26.82 -24.48 -20.20
CA ASN A 540 -26.68 -25.90 -19.84
C ASN A 540 -25.22 -26.43 -19.82
N SER A 541 -24.24 -25.62 -20.22
CA SER A 541 -22.83 -25.95 -20.06
C SER A 541 -22.34 -25.77 -18.62
N VAL A 542 -23.02 -24.93 -17.83
CA VAL A 542 -22.59 -24.62 -16.45
C VAL A 542 -22.89 -25.80 -15.54
N THR A 543 -21.85 -26.30 -14.88
CA THR A 543 -21.90 -27.42 -13.93
C THR A 543 -21.83 -27.00 -12.46
N SER A 544 -21.34 -25.77 -12.20
CA SER A 544 -21.24 -25.22 -10.82
C SER A 544 -21.42 -23.71 -10.81
N ILE A 545 -22.02 -23.22 -9.71
CA ILE A 545 -22.17 -21.80 -9.37
C ILE A 545 -21.37 -21.56 -8.10
N GLY A 546 -20.42 -20.63 -8.14
CA GLY A 546 -19.50 -20.31 -7.05
C GLY A 546 -20.16 -19.59 -5.88
N SER A 547 -19.40 -19.42 -4.80
CA SER A 547 -19.82 -18.69 -3.60
C SER A 547 -20.10 -17.23 -3.92
N CYS A 548 -21.22 -16.69 -3.39
CA CYS A 548 -21.62 -15.30 -3.62
C CYS A 548 -21.74 -14.89 -5.10
N ALA A 549 -21.81 -15.82 -6.05
CA ALA A 549 -21.71 -15.54 -7.48
C ALA A 549 -22.72 -14.50 -7.97
N PHE A 550 -23.96 -14.47 -7.43
CA PHE A 550 -25.02 -13.49 -7.71
C PHE A 550 -25.48 -12.75 -6.44
N SER A 551 -24.68 -12.75 -5.38
CA SER A 551 -25.04 -12.06 -4.15
C SER A 551 -25.35 -10.59 -4.40
N SER A 552 -26.38 -10.06 -3.74
CA SER A 552 -26.80 -8.64 -3.87
C SER A 552 -27.25 -8.21 -5.28
N CYS A 553 -27.65 -9.15 -6.14
CA CYS A 553 -28.33 -8.86 -7.39
C CYS A 553 -29.79 -8.48 -7.10
N SER A 554 -30.01 -7.31 -6.49
CA SER A 554 -31.32 -6.91 -5.92
C SER A 554 -32.41 -6.69 -6.95
N GLY A 555 -32.05 -6.47 -8.22
CA GLY A 555 -33.01 -6.35 -9.34
C GLY A 555 -33.52 -7.68 -9.89
N LEU A 556 -32.85 -8.81 -9.52
CA LEU A 556 -33.19 -10.14 -10.06
C LEU A 556 -34.53 -10.62 -9.46
N THR A 557 -35.50 -10.88 -10.32
CA THR A 557 -36.85 -11.28 -9.89
C THR A 557 -37.07 -12.78 -9.92
N SER A 558 -36.35 -13.48 -10.79
CA SER A 558 -36.38 -14.94 -10.88
C SER A 558 -35.04 -15.47 -11.39
N VAL A 559 -34.74 -16.73 -11.07
CA VAL A 559 -33.57 -17.44 -11.60
C VAL A 559 -33.94 -18.87 -11.96
N ILE A 560 -33.36 -19.36 -13.09
CA ILE A 560 -33.46 -20.74 -13.49
C ILE A 560 -32.04 -21.33 -13.45
N ILE A 561 -31.90 -22.36 -12.62
CA ILE A 561 -30.66 -23.12 -12.49
C ILE A 561 -30.83 -24.39 -13.35
N PRO A 562 -30.02 -24.55 -14.40
CA PRO A 562 -30.19 -25.66 -15.35
C PRO A 562 -29.90 -27.04 -14.74
N ASN A 563 -30.34 -28.09 -15.44
CA ASN A 563 -30.15 -29.48 -14.99
C ASN A 563 -28.68 -29.92 -14.93
N SER A 564 -27.79 -29.22 -15.62
CA SER A 564 -26.34 -29.48 -15.63
C SER A 564 -25.65 -29.08 -14.35
N VAL A 565 -26.21 -28.14 -13.58
CA VAL A 565 -25.62 -27.65 -12.34
C VAL A 565 -25.73 -28.70 -11.25
N THR A 566 -24.59 -29.06 -10.67
CA THR A 566 -24.50 -30.04 -9.58
C THR A 566 -24.32 -29.40 -8.21
N SER A 567 -23.76 -28.19 -8.15
CA SER A 567 -23.52 -27.45 -6.91
C SER A 567 -23.80 -25.97 -7.03
N ILE A 568 -24.38 -25.41 -5.96
CA ILE A 568 -24.61 -23.99 -5.75
C ILE A 568 -23.82 -23.61 -4.52
N GLY A 569 -22.94 -22.61 -4.64
CA GLY A 569 -22.03 -22.16 -3.59
C GLY A 569 -22.72 -21.43 -2.43
N GLU A 570 -21.98 -21.23 -1.36
CA GLU A 570 -22.41 -20.44 -0.19
C GLU A 570 -22.82 -19.04 -0.62
N ARG A 571 -23.97 -18.54 -0.13
CA ARG A 571 -24.48 -17.18 -0.41
C ARG A 571 -24.64 -16.85 -1.89
N ALA A 572 -24.73 -17.83 -2.79
CA ALA A 572 -24.72 -17.62 -4.23
C ALA A 572 -25.77 -16.59 -4.69
N PHE A 573 -26.96 -16.55 -4.11
CA PHE A 573 -28.06 -15.61 -4.38
C PHE A 573 -28.48 -14.82 -3.13
N ASN A 574 -27.58 -14.70 -2.15
CA ASN A 574 -27.88 -13.97 -0.92
C ASN A 574 -28.15 -12.48 -1.22
N TYR A 575 -29.04 -11.84 -0.45
CA TYR A 575 -29.47 -10.44 -0.64
C TYR A 575 -30.07 -10.11 -2.02
N CYS A 576 -30.51 -11.10 -2.81
CA CYS A 576 -31.30 -10.87 -4.04
C CYS A 576 -32.73 -10.46 -3.65
N LYS A 577 -32.89 -9.21 -3.18
CA LYS A 577 -34.15 -8.72 -2.59
C LYS A 577 -35.36 -8.73 -3.52
N GLY A 578 -35.16 -8.74 -4.83
CA GLY A 578 -36.21 -8.81 -5.83
C GLY A 578 -36.71 -10.24 -6.13
N LEU A 579 -35.99 -11.26 -5.64
CA LEU A 579 -36.21 -12.66 -6.04
C LEU A 579 -37.49 -13.23 -5.41
N THR A 580 -38.45 -13.55 -6.25
CA THR A 580 -39.75 -14.12 -5.85
C THR A 580 -39.95 -15.57 -6.27
N SER A 581 -39.17 -16.06 -7.25
CA SER A 581 -39.27 -17.43 -7.75
C SER A 581 -37.89 -17.98 -8.12
N VAL A 582 -37.66 -19.25 -7.80
CA VAL A 582 -36.44 -19.99 -8.11
C VAL A 582 -36.80 -21.33 -8.73
N VAL A 583 -36.12 -21.68 -9.82
CA VAL A 583 -36.17 -23.03 -10.42
C VAL A 583 -34.83 -23.70 -10.23
N ILE A 584 -34.82 -24.86 -9.59
CA ILE A 584 -33.64 -25.68 -9.31
C ILE A 584 -33.72 -26.94 -10.18
N GLY A 585 -32.74 -27.09 -11.08
CA GLY A 585 -32.64 -28.22 -12.00
C GLY A 585 -32.43 -29.56 -11.31
N SER A 586 -32.76 -30.63 -12.00
CA SER A 586 -32.72 -32.01 -11.49
C SER A 586 -31.32 -32.51 -11.12
N GLY A 587 -30.28 -31.89 -11.67
CA GLY A 587 -28.86 -32.27 -11.40
C GLY A 587 -28.29 -31.76 -10.08
N VAL A 588 -28.95 -30.80 -9.42
CA VAL A 588 -28.42 -30.16 -8.22
C VAL A 588 -28.37 -31.17 -7.06
N LYS A 589 -27.17 -31.31 -6.47
CA LYS A 589 -26.90 -32.22 -5.35
C LYS A 589 -26.55 -31.49 -4.07
N ILE A 590 -25.93 -30.29 -4.17
CA ILE A 590 -25.44 -29.50 -3.03
C ILE A 590 -25.89 -28.06 -3.20
N ILE A 591 -26.44 -27.48 -2.12
CA ILE A 591 -26.75 -26.07 -2.00
C ILE A 591 -26.05 -25.55 -0.74
N GLY A 592 -25.14 -24.58 -0.90
CA GLY A 592 -24.37 -24.00 0.18
C GLY A 592 -25.19 -23.19 1.18
N ASP A 593 -24.58 -22.87 2.30
CA ASP A 593 -25.21 -22.07 3.35
C ASP A 593 -25.62 -20.69 2.84
N ASP A 594 -26.74 -20.15 3.33
CA ASP A 594 -27.28 -18.85 2.93
C ASP A 594 -27.52 -18.68 1.41
N ALA A 595 -27.48 -19.74 0.59
CA ALA A 595 -27.48 -19.61 -0.88
C ALA A 595 -28.66 -18.81 -1.41
N PHE A 596 -29.85 -18.93 -0.83
CA PHE A 596 -31.07 -18.19 -1.14
C PHE A 596 -31.58 -17.38 0.06
N ALA A 597 -30.69 -16.96 0.97
CA ALA A 597 -31.03 -16.13 2.10
C ALA A 597 -31.36 -14.71 1.62
N THR A 598 -32.51 -14.58 0.98
CA THR A 598 -33.05 -13.29 0.53
C THR A 598 -33.95 -12.73 1.63
N PHE A 599 -33.89 -11.43 1.89
CA PHE A 599 -34.85 -10.76 2.77
C PHE A 599 -36.17 -10.45 2.04
N SER A 600 -36.35 -10.96 0.82
CA SER A 600 -37.57 -10.82 0.03
C SER A 600 -38.56 -11.94 0.33
N GLU A 601 -39.81 -11.74 -0.03
CA GLU A 601 -40.83 -12.77 0.02
C GLU A 601 -40.64 -13.72 -1.18
N LEU A 602 -39.74 -14.71 -1.02
CA LEU A 602 -39.65 -15.83 -1.97
C LEU A 602 -40.97 -16.60 -1.90
N LEU A 603 -41.72 -16.61 -2.99
CA LEU A 603 -43.05 -17.19 -3.03
C LEU A 603 -43.02 -18.66 -3.42
N ASP A 604 -42.28 -18.99 -4.45
CA ASP A 604 -42.22 -20.31 -5.04
C ASP A 604 -40.79 -20.80 -5.29
N VAL A 605 -40.51 -22.03 -4.89
CA VAL A 605 -39.29 -22.77 -5.24
C VAL A 605 -39.70 -24.05 -5.96
N TYR A 606 -39.27 -24.18 -7.23
CA TYR A 606 -39.45 -25.36 -8.04
C TYR A 606 -38.17 -26.18 -8.03
N CYS A 607 -38.15 -27.31 -7.34
CA CYS A 607 -36.99 -28.20 -7.29
C CYS A 607 -37.29 -29.50 -8.04
N TYR A 608 -36.58 -29.69 -9.16
CA TYR A 608 -36.77 -30.88 -10.03
C TYR A 608 -35.93 -32.08 -9.60
N ALA A 609 -35.11 -31.95 -8.54
CA ALA A 609 -34.27 -33.05 -8.05
C ALA A 609 -35.11 -34.14 -7.42
N GLU A 610 -34.99 -35.36 -7.93
CA GLU A 610 -35.66 -36.54 -7.34
C GLU A 610 -35.02 -36.91 -5.99
N ASN A 611 -33.68 -36.79 -5.88
CA ASN A 611 -32.96 -36.92 -4.61
C ASN A 611 -32.84 -35.57 -3.96
N VAL A 612 -33.26 -35.47 -2.70
CA VAL A 612 -33.23 -34.21 -1.93
C VAL A 612 -31.81 -33.65 -1.90
N PRO A 613 -31.52 -32.44 -2.42
CA PRO A 613 -30.20 -31.86 -2.36
C PRO A 613 -29.73 -31.65 -0.92
N SER A 614 -28.46 -31.93 -0.66
CA SER A 614 -27.83 -31.62 0.62
C SER A 614 -27.73 -30.10 0.76
N THR A 615 -28.14 -29.58 1.91
CA THR A 615 -28.05 -28.14 2.19
C THR A 615 -28.01 -27.86 3.70
N ASP A 616 -27.47 -26.72 4.09
CA ASP A 616 -27.44 -26.23 5.45
C ASP A 616 -28.73 -25.52 5.84
N SER A 617 -28.95 -25.34 7.14
CA SER A 617 -30.19 -24.76 7.70
C SER A 617 -30.44 -23.31 7.29
N GLY A 618 -29.37 -22.58 6.88
CA GLY A 618 -29.44 -21.19 6.43
C GLY A 618 -29.75 -20.99 4.95
N ALA A 619 -29.72 -22.06 4.13
CA ALA A 619 -29.82 -21.93 2.68
C ALA A 619 -31.06 -21.16 2.20
N PHE A 620 -32.16 -21.25 2.92
CA PHE A 620 -33.40 -20.50 2.66
C PHE A 620 -33.85 -19.78 3.92
N ILE A 621 -34.20 -18.49 3.84
CA ILE A 621 -34.78 -17.71 4.93
C ILE A 621 -36.31 -17.59 4.73
N ASN A 622 -37.08 -17.62 5.85
CA ASN A 622 -38.54 -17.46 5.82
C ASN A 622 -39.28 -18.54 5.01
N GLN A 623 -38.75 -19.73 4.90
CA GLN A 623 -39.29 -20.89 4.16
C GLN A 623 -40.75 -21.19 4.48
N PHE A 624 -41.21 -20.90 5.71
CA PHE A 624 -42.58 -21.12 6.14
C PHE A 624 -43.65 -20.34 5.38
N ARG A 625 -43.24 -19.33 4.56
CA ARG A 625 -44.14 -18.55 3.68
C ARG A 625 -44.02 -18.98 2.22
N THR A 626 -43.08 -19.86 1.90
CA THR A 626 -42.73 -20.27 0.53
C THR A 626 -43.38 -21.60 0.19
N THR A 627 -43.92 -21.74 -1.03
CA THR A 627 -44.36 -23.04 -1.57
C THR A 627 -43.16 -23.70 -2.26
N LEU A 628 -42.90 -24.95 -1.88
CA LEU A 628 -41.93 -25.82 -2.52
C LEU A 628 -42.63 -26.81 -3.43
N HIS A 629 -42.31 -26.78 -4.72
CA HIS A 629 -42.82 -27.70 -5.74
C HIS A 629 -41.75 -28.74 -6.04
N VAL A 630 -42.05 -30.04 -5.86
CA VAL A 630 -41.11 -31.16 -6.02
C VAL A 630 -41.72 -32.32 -6.79
N PRO A 631 -40.91 -33.24 -7.35
CA PRO A 631 -41.44 -34.44 -8.01
C PRO A 631 -42.37 -35.21 -7.07
N ALA A 632 -43.51 -35.65 -7.60
CA ALA A 632 -44.56 -36.32 -6.81
C ALA A 632 -44.02 -37.55 -6.01
N ALA A 633 -43.06 -38.29 -6.60
CA ALA A 633 -42.44 -39.44 -5.96
C ALA A 633 -41.52 -39.06 -4.77
N SER A 634 -41.04 -37.82 -4.69
CA SER A 634 -40.06 -37.35 -3.71
C SER A 634 -40.67 -36.53 -2.56
N ILE A 635 -41.97 -36.24 -2.59
CA ILE A 635 -42.66 -35.38 -1.59
C ILE A 635 -42.33 -35.78 -0.17
N GLU A 636 -42.43 -37.08 0.16
CA GLU A 636 -42.22 -37.55 1.54
C GLU A 636 -40.77 -37.41 1.97
N SER A 637 -39.81 -37.58 1.03
CA SER A 637 -38.40 -37.33 1.31
C SER A 637 -38.15 -35.87 1.65
N TYR A 638 -38.73 -34.90 0.91
CA TYR A 638 -38.59 -33.46 1.17
C TYR A 638 -39.28 -33.05 2.48
N LYS A 639 -40.42 -33.65 2.83
CA LYS A 639 -41.12 -33.40 4.10
C LYS A 639 -40.36 -33.89 5.35
N THR A 640 -39.47 -34.89 5.18
CA THR A 640 -38.73 -35.50 6.29
C THR A 640 -37.29 -35.08 6.37
N THR A 641 -36.77 -34.35 5.38
CA THR A 641 -35.38 -33.92 5.32
C THR A 641 -35.24 -32.44 5.69
N GLU A 642 -34.51 -32.13 6.76
CA GLU A 642 -34.15 -30.77 7.14
C GLU A 642 -33.12 -30.20 6.15
N PRO A 643 -33.18 -28.89 5.83
CA PRO A 643 -34.18 -27.88 6.22
C PRO A 643 -35.41 -27.81 5.29
N TRP A 644 -35.51 -28.67 4.30
CA TRP A 644 -36.59 -28.69 3.29
C TRP A 644 -37.96 -28.88 3.92
N SER A 645 -38.06 -29.65 5.01
CA SER A 645 -39.27 -29.87 5.80
C SER A 645 -39.89 -28.59 6.40
N ARG A 646 -39.15 -27.48 6.46
CA ARG A 646 -39.59 -26.19 7.01
C ARG A 646 -40.36 -25.32 6.03
N PHE A 647 -40.45 -25.70 4.76
CA PHE A 647 -41.26 -24.96 3.80
C PHE A 647 -42.75 -24.98 4.21
N GLY A 648 -43.40 -23.81 4.10
CA GLY A 648 -44.80 -23.64 4.54
C GLY A 648 -45.77 -24.56 3.81
N LYS A 649 -45.49 -24.89 2.56
CA LYS A 649 -46.27 -25.83 1.75
C LYS A 649 -45.32 -26.61 0.85
N ILE A 650 -45.47 -27.94 0.81
CA ILE A 650 -44.71 -28.82 -0.12
C ILE A 650 -45.76 -29.54 -0.97
N VAL A 651 -45.69 -29.35 -2.28
CA VAL A 651 -46.64 -29.86 -3.26
C VAL A 651 -45.95 -30.59 -4.40
N ALA A 652 -46.70 -31.46 -5.09
CA ALA A 652 -46.23 -32.06 -6.32
C ALA A 652 -46.12 -31.02 -7.43
N LEU A 653 -45.07 -31.13 -8.27
CA LEU A 653 -45.03 -30.49 -9.56
C LEU A 653 -46.27 -30.90 -10.38
N THR A 654 -46.96 -29.93 -10.99
CA THR A 654 -48.10 -30.21 -11.85
C THR A 654 -47.68 -30.87 -13.18
N PRO A 655 -48.58 -31.54 -13.92
CA PRO A 655 -48.25 -32.08 -15.26
C PRO A 655 -47.72 -31.04 -16.22
N GLU A 656 -48.16 -29.79 -16.11
CA GLU A 656 -47.69 -28.67 -16.93
C GLU A 656 -46.27 -28.24 -16.54
N GLU A 657 -45.93 -28.34 -15.25
CA GLU A 657 -44.57 -28.08 -14.71
C GLU A 657 -43.63 -29.27 -14.99
N THR A 658 -44.09 -30.51 -15.05
CA THR A 658 -43.30 -31.71 -15.37
C THR A 658 -43.07 -31.94 -16.85
N GLY A 659 -43.93 -31.37 -17.74
CA GLY A 659 -43.91 -31.55 -19.19
C GLY A 659 -42.74 -30.86 -19.92
N ILE A 660 -41.76 -30.30 -19.18
CA ILE A 660 -40.59 -29.65 -19.74
C ILE A 660 -39.53 -30.69 -20.06
N THR A 661 -39.76 -31.50 -21.08
CA THR A 661 -38.73 -32.31 -21.71
C THR A 661 -37.98 -31.46 -22.77
N GLU A 662 -36.68 -31.68 -22.91
CA GLU A 662 -35.73 -30.94 -23.77
C GLU A 662 -36.17 -30.80 -25.25
N THR A 663 -37.28 -31.39 -25.66
CA THR A 663 -37.69 -31.56 -27.06
C THR A 663 -38.90 -30.73 -27.51
N GLU A 664 -39.69 -30.09 -26.64
CA GLU A 664 -40.90 -29.38 -27.06
C GLU A 664 -41.00 -27.95 -26.55
N ILE A 665 -40.16 -27.08 -27.07
CA ILE A 665 -40.34 -25.65 -26.89
C ILE A 665 -40.47 -24.99 -28.24
N GLY A 666 -41.68 -24.84 -28.67
CA GLY A 666 -42.03 -24.20 -29.91
C GLY A 666 -43.17 -23.22 -29.79
N LYS A 667 -42.88 -21.98 -30.13
CA LYS A 667 -43.71 -20.97 -30.83
C LYS A 667 -44.86 -20.28 -30.08
N VAL A 668 -44.62 -19.07 -29.58
CA VAL A 668 -45.71 -18.07 -29.42
C VAL A 668 -45.32 -16.75 -30.10
N LYS A 669 -46.27 -16.19 -30.85
CA LYS A 669 -46.20 -14.84 -31.39
C LYS A 669 -46.76 -13.83 -30.38
N SER A 670 -45.95 -12.88 -29.96
CA SER A 670 -46.41 -11.50 -29.78
C SER A 670 -45.25 -10.56 -30.13
N GLU A 671 -45.60 -9.48 -30.78
CA GLU A 671 -44.69 -8.45 -31.24
C GLU A 671 -43.87 -7.92 -30.03
N ASN A 672 -42.55 -7.99 -30.12
CA ASN A 672 -41.55 -7.37 -29.23
C ASN A 672 -41.16 -8.03 -27.89
N SER A 673 -41.55 -9.24 -27.55
CA SER A 673 -40.98 -9.91 -26.37
C SER A 673 -40.04 -11.04 -26.77
N ILE A 674 -38.84 -11.03 -26.20
CA ILE A 674 -37.88 -12.13 -26.34
C ILE A 674 -38.23 -13.20 -25.29
N ILE A 675 -38.50 -14.42 -25.77
CA ILE A 675 -38.86 -15.57 -24.93
C ILE A 675 -37.71 -16.58 -24.94
N TYR A 676 -37.38 -17.11 -23.78
CA TYR A 676 -36.36 -18.14 -23.64
C TYR A 676 -36.98 -19.40 -23.01
N ASP A 677 -36.50 -20.55 -23.42
CA ASP A 677 -36.81 -21.83 -22.79
C ASP A 677 -35.99 -22.00 -21.47
N LEU A 678 -36.28 -23.05 -20.69
CA LEU A 678 -35.55 -23.35 -19.45
C LEU A 678 -34.10 -23.77 -19.69
N SER A 679 -33.69 -24.00 -20.94
CA SER A 679 -32.31 -24.24 -21.32
C SER A 679 -31.55 -22.96 -21.69
N GLY A 680 -32.22 -21.79 -21.57
CA GLY A 680 -31.62 -20.50 -21.94
C GLY A 680 -31.61 -20.20 -23.42
N ARG A 681 -32.25 -21.01 -24.24
CA ARG A 681 -32.30 -20.83 -25.69
C ARG A 681 -33.48 -19.93 -26.10
N ARG A 682 -33.21 -18.92 -26.92
CA ARG A 682 -34.25 -18.05 -27.47
C ARG A 682 -35.27 -18.83 -28.30
N VAL A 683 -36.55 -18.66 -27.97
CA VAL A 683 -37.66 -19.31 -28.69
C VAL A 683 -38.58 -18.28 -29.31
N GLN A 684 -39.19 -18.63 -30.48
CA GLN A 684 -40.03 -17.71 -31.23
C GLN A 684 -41.51 -17.71 -30.77
N LYS A 685 -41.93 -18.69 -29.98
CA LYS A 685 -43.30 -18.82 -29.50
C LYS A 685 -43.39 -19.73 -28.27
N ALA A 686 -44.09 -19.33 -27.18
CA ALA A 686 -44.38 -20.22 -26.05
C ALA A 686 -45.56 -21.15 -26.39
N GLN A 687 -45.43 -22.43 -26.10
CA GLN A 687 -46.52 -23.40 -25.93
C GLN A 687 -46.61 -23.75 -24.45
N LYS A 688 -47.67 -24.41 -23.99
CA LYS A 688 -47.91 -24.76 -22.58
C LYS A 688 -46.63 -25.23 -21.86
N GLY A 689 -46.32 -24.66 -20.71
CA GLY A 689 -45.17 -24.99 -19.90
C GLY A 689 -44.55 -23.76 -19.18
N VAL A 690 -43.42 -23.91 -18.53
CA VAL A 690 -42.69 -22.83 -17.88
C VAL A 690 -41.67 -22.21 -18.86
N PHE A 691 -41.68 -20.89 -19.00
CA PHE A 691 -40.74 -20.15 -19.84
C PHE A 691 -40.43 -18.77 -19.27
N ILE A 692 -39.42 -18.10 -19.78
CA ILE A 692 -39.05 -16.73 -19.38
C ILE A 692 -39.48 -15.76 -20.44
N GLN A 693 -40.30 -14.79 -20.07
CA GLN A 693 -40.69 -13.67 -20.92
C GLN A 693 -40.42 -12.36 -20.21
N ASN A 694 -39.61 -11.47 -20.81
CA ASN A 694 -39.23 -10.20 -20.21
C ASN A 694 -38.64 -10.33 -18.82
N GLY A 695 -37.81 -11.38 -18.59
CA GLY A 695 -37.17 -11.62 -17.30
C GLY A 695 -38.06 -12.19 -16.22
N LYS A 696 -39.30 -12.56 -16.51
CA LYS A 696 -40.21 -13.21 -15.55
C LYS A 696 -40.49 -14.64 -15.97
N ILE A 697 -40.56 -15.54 -15.01
CA ILE A 697 -41.00 -16.93 -15.21
C ILE A 697 -42.52 -16.87 -15.46
N MET A 698 -42.93 -17.45 -16.57
CA MET A 698 -44.35 -17.54 -16.99
C MET A 698 -44.71 -19.02 -17.06
N ILE A 699 -45.84 -19.38 -16.51
CA ILE A 699 -46.48 -20.70 -16.65
C ILE A 699 -47.74 -20.53 -17.49
N GLN A 700 -47.85 -21.25 -18.59
CA GLN A 700 -49.01 -21.16 -19.50
C GLN A 700 -49.61 -22.55 -19.81
#